data_e4d44b9f66aea93c0e986e9333b05d42
#
_entry.id   e4d44b9f66aea93c0e986e9333b05d42
#
_cell.length_a   1.000
_cell.length_b   1.000
_cell.length_c   1.000
_cell.angle_alpha   90.00
_cell.angle_beta   90.00
_cell.angle_gamma   90.00
#
_symmetry.space_group_name_H-M   'P 1'
#
loop_
_entity.id
_entity.type
_entity.pdbx_description
1 polymer ?
#
loop_
_entity_poly.entity_id
_entity_poly.type
_entity_poly.pdbx_seq_one_letter_code
_entity_poly.pdbx_strand_id
1 'polypeptide(L)'
;MTAFRAAFKAYRMHQVLILPRFARLTIALGLATAVFPVDAEYYFNPRFLSNDLAESVDLSAFTKGREAPPGTYRVDIYLNDEFMTSRDITFIADDNNADLIPCLSTDLLVSLGIKKSALLDNKEHSAEKHVPDNSACTPLQDRLADASTEFDVGQQHLSLSVPQIYVGRMARGYVSPELWEEGINSGLLNYSFNGNSINNRSNHNAGKSNYAYLNLQSGINIGSWRLRDNSTWSYNSGSSNSSNSNKWQHINTSAERDIIPLRSRLTVGDSYTDGDIFDSVNFRGLKINSTEAMLPDSQHGFAPVIHGIARGTAQVSVKQNGYDVYQTTVPPGPFTIDDINSAANGGDLQVTIKEADGSIQTLYVPYSSVPVLQRAGYTRYALAMGEYRSGNNLQSSPKFIQGSLMHGLEGNWTPYGGMQIAEDYQAFNLGIGKDLGLFGAFSFDITQANTTLADGTRHSGQSVKSVYSKSFYQTGTNIQVAGYRYSTQGFYNLSDSAYSRMSGYTVKPPTGDTNEQTQFIDYFNLFYSKRGQEQISISQQLGNYGTTFFSASRQSYWNTSRSDQQISFGLNVPFGDITTSLNYSYSNNIWQNDRDHLLAFTLNVPFSHWMRTDSQSAFRNSNASYSMSNDLKGGMTNLSGVYGTLLPDNNLNYSVQVGNTHGGNTSSGTSGYSSLNYRGAYGNTNVGYSRNGDSSQIYYGMSGGIIAHADGITFGQPLGDTMVLVKAPGADNVKIENQTGIHTDWRGYAILPFATEYRENRVALNANSLADNVELDETVVTVIPTHGAIARATFNAQIGGKVLMTLKYGNKSVPFGAIVTHGENKNGSIVAENGQVYLTGLPQSGKLQVSWGKDKNSNCIVEYKLPEVSPGTLLNQQTAICR
;
A
#
# COMPACT_ATOMS: atom_id res chain seq x y z
N MET A 1 35.28 -33.05 26.57
CA MET A 1 36.33 -33.19 27.60
C MET A 1 37.45 -32.21 27.26
N THR A 2 37.67 -31.25 28.16
CA THR A 2 38.93 -30.48 28.32
C THR A 2 39.46 -29.76 27.08
N ALA A 3 39.01 -28.53 26.89
CA ALA A 3 39.80 -27.37 26.46
C ALA A 3 38.89 -26.26 25.92
N PHE A 4 38.28 -25.49 26.80
CA PHE A 4 37.77 -24.09 26.55
C PHE A 4 37.20 -23.51 27.86
N ARG A 5 38.12 -23.47 28.87
CA ARG A 5 37.89 -22.68 30.07
C ARG A 5 39.20 -21.95 30.40
N ALA A 6 39.45 -20.82 29.72
CA ALA A 6 40.41 -19.83 30.13
C ALA A 6 40.38 -18.62 29.19
N ALA A 7 39.44 -17.72 29.37
CA ALA A 7 39.54 -16.33 28.92
C ALA A 7 38.32 -15.50 29.41
N PHE A 8 38.07 -15.54 30.71
CA PHE A 8 37.20 -14.55 31.37
C PHE A 8 37.63 -14.35 32.82
N LYS A 9 38.81 -13.74 32.99
CA LYS A 9 39.21 -13.22 34.28
C LYS A 9 40.37 -12.26 34.08
N ALA A 10 40.09 -11.00 33.91
CA ALA A 10 40.99 -9.86 34.21
C ALA A 10 40.37 -8.57 33.62
N TYR A 11 39.50 -7.91 34.37
CA TYR A 11 39.39 -6.46 34.41
C TYR A 11 38.45 -6.10 35.56
N ARG A 12 38.93 -6.27 36.76
CA ARG A 12 38.37 -5.60 37.95
C ARG A 12 39.54 -5.16 38.82
N MET A 13 39.44 -3.94 39.27
CA MET A 13 40.26 -3.23 40.22
C MET A 13 41.27 -2.20 39.63
N HIS A 14 40.88 -0.94 39.70
CA HIS A 14 41.54 -0.01 40.61
C HIS A 14 40.71 1.30 40.67
N GLN A 15 39.90 1.42 41.71
CA GLN A 15 39.56 2.72 42.28
C GLN A 15 40.56 2.97 43.39
N VAL A 16 41.34 4.00 43.30
CA VAL A 16 42.07 4.58 44.43
C VAL A 16 41.57 6.01 44.63
N LEU A 17 40.93 6.22 45.76
CA LEU A 17 40.65 7.52 46.35
C LEU A 17 41.95 8.29 46.58
N ILE A 18 42.04 9.54 46.10
CA ILE A 18 42.90 10.56 46.72
C ILE A 18 42.10 11.87 46.79
N LEU A 19 41.56 12.18 47.95
CA LEU A 19 41.34 13.58 48.39
C LEU A 19 42.63 14.08 49.03
N PRO A 20 43.06 15.32 48.78
CA PRO A 20 43.27 16.20 49.87
C PRO A 20 42.80 17.65 49.69
N ARG A 21 42.12 18.12 50.74
CA ARG A 21 42.28 19.41 51.39
C ARG A 21 42.75 20.60 50.55
N PHE A 22 41.81 21.44 50.12
CA PHE A 22 41.89 22.89 50.12
C PHE A 22 40.49 23.45 50.35
N ALA A 23 40.04 23.38 51.60
CA ALA A 23 38.95 24.19 52.10
C ALA A 23 39.60 25.21 53.04
N ARG A 24 39.44 26.46 52.72
CA ARG A 24 39.64 27.66 53.48
C ARG A 24 40.55 28.66 52.78
N LEU A 25 40.01 29.37 51.83
CA LEU A 25 40.29 30.80 51.61
C LEU A 25 39.52 31.30 50.39
N THR A 26 38.25 31.70 50.56
CA THR A 26 37.56 32.67 49.69
C THR A 26 36.15 32.94 50.23
N ILE A 27 36.13 33.37 51.49
CA ILE A 27 35.02 34.18 51.99
C ILE A 27 35.62 35.58 52.22
N ALA A 28 35.70 36.34 51.17
CA ALA A 28 35.82 37.80 51.15
C ALA A 28 36.11 38.27 49.74
N LEU A 29 35.12 38.25 48.86
CA LEU A 29 34.96 39.16 47.69
C LEU A 29 33.59 38.88 47.00
N GLY A 30 32.55 38.89 47.75
CA GLY A 30 31.18 38.74 47.26
C GLY A 30 30.35 39.93 47.60
N LEU A 31 30.78 41.12 47.25
CA LEU A 31 29.94 42.32 47.29
C LEU A 31 30.44 43.29 46.21
N ALA A 32 29.65 43.45 45.19
CA ALA A 32 29.70 44.47 44.13
C ALA A 32 29.91 43.88 42.71
N THR A 33 28.92 43.21 42.18
CA THR A 33 28.46 43.42 40.79
C THR A 33 26.97 42.99 40.71
N ALA A 34 26.09 43.92 41.04
CA ALA A 34 24.78 43.91 40.48
C ALA A 34 24.95 44.21 38.98
N VAL A 35 25.02 43.16 38.16
CA VAL A 35 24.92 43.32 36.72
C VAL A 35 23.45 43.55 36.45
N PHE A 36 23.09 44.79 36.23
CA PHE A 36 21.85 45.11 35.53
C PHE A 36 21.96 44.49 34.15
N PRO A 37 20.95 43.79 33.62
CA PRO A 37 20.93 43.42 32.20
C PRO A 37 20.91 44.73 31.43
N VAL A 38 22.03 45.07 30.84
CA VAL A 38 22.06 46.05 29.76
C VAL A 38 21.56 45.35 28.54
N ASP A 39 20.36 45.66 28.11
CA ASP A 39 19.90 45.33 26.78
C ASP A 39 20.89 45.94 25.79
N ALA A 40 21.80 45.15 25.29
CA ALA A 40 22.71 45.56 24.25
C ALA A 40 21.92 45.52 22.93
N GLU A 41 21.40 46.68 22.52
CA GLU A 41 20.94 46.81 21.15
C GLU A 41 22.08 46.46 20.20
N TYR A 42 21.85 45.49 19.33
CA TYR A 42 22.77 45.10 18.28
C TYR A 42 22.96 46.31 17.35
N TYR A 43 24.08 46.98 17.46
CA TYR A 43 24.45 48.07 16.55
C TYR A 43 25.06 47.50 15.29
N PHE A 44 24.29 47.42 14.20
CA PHE A 44 24.82 47.19 12.87
C PHE A 44 25.48 48.49 12.35
N ASN A 45 26.79 48.51 12.26
CA ASN A 45 27.49 49.65 11.70
C ASN A 45 27.26 49.71 10.17
N PRO A 46 26.51 50.71 9.66
CA PRO A 46 26.21 50.83 8.25
C PRO A 46 27.43 50.92 7.32
N ARG A 47 28.60 51.17 7.88
CA ARG A 47 29.88 51.21 7.09
C ARG A 47 30.36 49.85 6.62
N PHE A 48 29.81 48.75 7.11
CA PHE A 48 30.05 47.40 6.57
C PHE A 48 29.17 47.08 5.39
N LEU A 49 28.14 47.84 5.15
CA LEU A 49 27.31 47.79 3.94
C LEU A 49 27.95 48.70 2.86
N SER A 50 27.81 48.34 1.58
CA SER A 50 28.19 49.26 0.50
C SER A 50 27.40 50.58 0.68
N ASN A 51 27.98 51.73 0.27
CA ASN A 51 27.33 53.04 0.43
C ASN A 51 25.89 53.08 -0.15
N ASP A 52 25.64 52.27 -1.19
CA ASP A 52 24.32 52.17 -1.84
C ASP A 52 23.32 51.36 -1.01
N LEU A 53 23.79 50.45 -0.14
CA LEU A 53 22.95 49.63 0.74
C LEU A 53 22.64 50.34 2.08
N ALA A 54 23.57 51.13 2.58
CA ALA A 54 23.42 51.81 3.86
C ALA A 54 22.31 52.89 3.86
N GLU A 55 21.95 53.42 2.69
CA GLU A 55 20.88 54.43 2.54
C GLU A 55 19.50 53.83 2.23
N SER A 56 19.43 52.54 1.88
CA SER A 56 18.19 51.92 1.35
C SER A 56 17.63 50.73 2.12
N VAL A 57 18.42 50.15 3.06
CA VAL A 57 17.98 48.98 3.84
C VAL A 57 17.44 49.45 5.20
N ASP A 58 16.21 49.15 5.51
CA ASP A 58 15.63 49.32 6.85
C ASP A 58 16.18 48.23 7.79
N LEU A 59 17.21 48.51 8.51
CA LEU A 59 17.83 47.63 9.49
C LEU A 59 17.14 47.64 10.87
N SER A 60 16.04 48.38 11.02
CA SER A 60 15.35 48.53 12.30
C SER A 60 14.78 47.18 12.83
N ALA A 61 14.52 46.26 11.98
CA ALA A 61 14.10 44.90 12.37
C ALA A 61 15.25 44.11 13.00
N PHE A 62 16.48 44.25 12.47
CA PHE A 62 17.66 43.59 12.97
C PHE A 62 18.29 44.25 14.20
N THR A 63 18.12 45.56 14.37
CA THR A 63 18.57 46.30 15.59
C THR A 63 17.79 45.87 16.84
N LYS A 64 16.60 45.31 16.67
CA LYS A 64 15.79 44.74 17.74
C LYS A 64 16.10 43.25 18.02
N GLY A 65 17.14 42.73 17.43
CA GLY A 65 17.57 41.33 17.63
C GLY A 65 16.71 40.25 16.91
N ARG A 66 15.80 40.66 16.01
CA ARG A 66 14.97 39.73 15.25
C ARG A 66 15.80 39.10 14.14
N GLU A 67 15.81 37.79 14.10
CA GLU A 67 16.52 37.00 13.06
C GLU A 67 15.76 36.98 11.72
N ALA A 68 14.42 37.21 11.74
CA ALA A 68 13.58 37.24 10.53
C ALA A 68 12.43 38.24 10.65
N PRO A 69 11.88 38.71 9.50
CA PRO A 69 10.64 39.52 9.50
C PRO A 69 9.41 38.65 9.81
N PRO A 70 8.31 39.23 10.35
CA PRO A 70 7.03 38.54 10.45
C PRO A 70 6.54 38.10 9.07
N GLY A 71 5.97 36.89 8.98
CA GLY A 71 5.51 36.34 7.72
C GLY A 71 5.12 34.88 7.84
N THR A 72 4.79 34.26 6.73
CA THR A 72 4.52 32.82 6.67
C THR A 72 5.75 32.09 6.20
N TYR A 73 6.20 31.12 6.98
CA TYR A 73 7.36 30.28 6.73
C TYR A 73 6.95 28.82 6.69
N ARG A 74 7.51 28.06 5.75
CA ARG A 74 7.40 26.62 5.78
C ARG A 74 8.40 26.08 6.78
N VAL A 75 7.92 25.45 7.83
CA VAL A 75 8.75 25.00 8.95
C VAL A 75 8.55 23.52 9.24
N ASP A 76 9.64 22.88 9.65
CA ASP A 76 9.61 21.55 10.23
C ASP A 76 9.28 21.67 11.72
N ILE A 77 8.15 21.11 12.12
CA ILE A 77 7.64 21.19 13.49
C ILE A 77 8.09 19.97 14.27
N TYR A 78 8.72 20.21 15.40
CA TYR A 78 9.16 19.20 16.35
C TYR A 78 8.41 19.37 17.67
N LEU A 79 7.99 18.25 18.25
CA LEU A 79 7.42 18.21 19.59
C LEU A 79 8.34 17.41 20.52
N ASN A 80 8.95 18.07 21.52
CA ASN A 80 9.92 17.44 22.43
C ASN A 80 11.04 16.68 21.67
N ASP A 81 11.63 17.33 20.66
CA ASP A 81 12.71 16.81 19.79
C ASP A 81 12.28 15.70 18.80
N GLU A 82 10.99 15.32 18.76
CA GLU A 82 10.46 14.39 17.78
C GLU A 82 9.84 15.14 16.59
N PHE A 83 10.30 14.83 15.36
CA PHE A 83 9.72 15.41 14.15
C PHE A 83 8.26 14.99 13.99
N MET A 84 7.38 15.97 13.84
CA MET A 84 5.95 15.75 13.71
C MET A 84 5.44 15.97 12.28
N THR A 85 5.75 17.13 11.68
CA THR A 85 5.24 17.48 10.33
C THR A 85 5.94 18.72 9.81
N SER A 86 5.89 18.94 8.47
CA SER A 86 6.32 20.20 7.83
C SER A 86 5.10 20.95 7.35
N ARG A 87 4.93 22.20 7.77
CA ARG A 87 3.78 23.04 7.41
C ARG A 87 4.13 24.52 7.28
N ASP A 88 3.27 25.24 6.58
CA ASP A 88 3.32 26.71 6.51
C ASP A 88 2.72 27.28 7.80
N ILE A 89 3.53 27.99 8.59
CA ILE A 89 3.13 28.64 9.83
C ILE A 89 3.33 30.15 9.69
N THR A 90 2.32 30.91 10.07
CA THR A 90 2.43 32.36 10.12
C THR A 90 3.03 32.77 11.45
N PHE A 91 4.03 33.65 11.40
CA PHE A 91 4.68 34.22 12.56
C PHE A 91 4.35 35.71 12.66
N ILE A 92 4.02 36.17 13.84
CA ILE A 92 3.79 37.57 14.15
C ILE A 92 4.89 38.12 15.05
N ALA A 93 5.12 39.43 14.99
CA ALA A 93 6.05 40.09 15.88
C ALA A 93 5.46 40.22 17.28
N ASP A 94 6.22 39.92 18.32
CA ASP A 94 5.93 40.35 19.68
C ASP A 94 6.43 41.80 19.85
N ASP A 95 5.53 42.70 20.26
CA ASP A 95 5.89 44.13 20.47
C ASP A 95 6.85 44.34 21.68
N ASN A 96 6.91 43.35 22.58
CA ASN A 96 7.70 43.42 23.82
C ASN A 96 9.00 42.60 23.75
N ASN A 97 9.13 41.66 22.79
CA ASN A 97 10.27 40.78 22.65
C ASN A 97 10.85 40.82 21.23
N ALA A 98 12.10 40.43 21.09
CA ALA A 98 12.75 40.26 19.79
C ALA A 98 12.22 39.05 18.99
N ASP A 99 11.52 38.13 19.64
CA ASP A 99 11.12 36.86 19.10
C ASP A 99 9.86 36.93 18.22
N LEU A 100 9.75 35.97 17.31
CA LEU A 100 8.58 35.74 16.50
C LEU A 100 7.64 34.74 17.20
N ILE A 101 6.35 35.08 17.28
CA ILE A 101 5.31 34.20 17.84
C ILE A 101 4.70 33.39 16.71
N PRO A 102 4.78 32.05 16.76
CA PRO A 102 4.08 31.18 15.80
C PRO A 102 2.58 31.19 16.07
N CYS A 103 1.78 31.33 15.01
CA CYS A 103 0.33 31.20 15.06
C CYS A 103 -0.08 29.73 15.01
N LEU A 104 -0.25 29.09 16.18
CA LEU A 104 -0.58 27.68 16.29
C LEU A 104 -2.07 27.50 16.63
N SER A 105 -2.87 26.99 15.69
CA SER A 105 -4.28 26.71 15.95
C SER A 105 -4.46 25.59 17.00
N THR A 106 -5.60 25.60 17.71
CA THR A 106 -5.94 24.51 18.65
C THR A 106 -5.97 23.15 17.95
N ASP A 107 -6.51 23.10 16.74
CA ASP A 107 -6.59 21.86 15.97
C ASP A 107 -5.21 21.37 15.56
N LEU A 108 -4.30 22.26 15.20
CA LEU A 108 -2.90 21.90 14.95
C LEU A 108 -2.24 21.32 16.21
N LEU A 109 -2.37 21.98 17.36
CA LEU A 109 -1.79 21.47 18.62
C LEU A 109 -2.33 20.10 19.01
N VAL A 110 -3.64 19.86 18.82
CA VAL A 110 -4.26 18.55 19.03
C VAL A 110 -3.73 17.52 18.03
N SER A 111 -3.56 17.91 16.76
CA SER A 111 -2.98 17.03 15.73
C SER A 111 -1.54 16.65 16.01
N LEU A 112 -0.78 17.50 16.70
CA LEU A 112 0.57 17.24 17.18
C LEU A 112 0.60 16.38 18.46
N GLY A 113 -0.56 15.96 18.98
CA GLY A 113 -0.66 15.07 20.14
C GLY A 113 -0.86 15.75 21.48
N ILE A 114 -1.12 17.04 21.51
CA ILE A 114 -1.46 17.74 22.75
C ILE A 114 -2.91 17.45 23.14
N LYS A 115 -3.14 17.04 24.38
CA LYS A 115 -4.48 16.72 24.87
C LYS A 115 -5.40 17.92 24.80
N LYS A 116 -6.58 17.77 24.17
CA LYS A 116 -7.57 18.83 24.05
C LYS A 116 -8.04 19.34 25.42
N SER A 117 -8.14 18.44 26.42
CA SER A 117 -8.46 18.79 27.80
C SER A 117 -7.45 19.78 28.42
N ALA A 118 -6.16 19.59 28.15
CA ALA A 118 -5.12 20.48 28.66
C ALA A 118 -5.22 21.91 28.09
N LEU A 119 -5.69 22.04 26.85
CA LEU A 119 -5.91 23.34 26.19
C LEU A 119 -7.20 24.03 26.67
N LEU A 120 -8.14 23.30 27.28
CA LEU A 120 -9.43 23.78 27.76
C LEU A 120 -9.43 24.06 29.26
N ASP A 121 -8.69 23.30 30.07
CA ASP A 121 -8.70 23.39 31.54
C ASP A 121 -7.95 24.60 32.08
N ASN A 122 -7.10 25.25 31.31
CA ASN A 122 -6.38 26.45 31.70
C ASN A 122 -7.24 27.75 31.72
N LYS A 123 -8.55 27.65 31.43
CA LYS A 123 -9.48 28.80 31.53
C LYS A 123 -9.69 29.31 32.97
N GLU A 124 -9.34 28.53 34.00
CA GLU A 124 -9.53 28.94 35.41
C GLU A 124 -8.34 29.72 36.03
N HIS A 125 -7.16 29.73 35.38
CA HIS A 125 -5.94 30.36 35.95
C HIS A 125 -5.58 31.69 35.34
N SER A 126 -6.28 32.17 34.29
CA SER A 126 -6.07 33.50 33.71
C SER A 126 -7.28 34.41 33.94
N ALA A 127 -7.49 34.79 35.21
CA ALA A 127 -8.62 35.62 35.63
C ALA A 127 -8.52 37.10 35.22
N GLU A 128 -7.56 37.52 34.39
CA GLU A 128 -7.39 38.99 34.09
C GLU A 128 -7.20 39.38 32.61
N LYS A 129 -7.25 38.45 31.65
CA LYS A 129 -7.28 38.88 30.24
C LYS A 129 -8.30 38.05 29.43
N HIS A 130 -9.38 38.75 29.07
CA HIS A 130 -10.32 38.26 28.08
C HIS A 130 -9.62 38.15 26.70
N VAL A 131 -9.03 36.99 26.40
CA VAL A 131 -8.52 36.69 25.07
C VAL A 131 -9.65 36.03 24.29
N PRO A 132 -9.99 36.53 23.09
CA PRO A 132 -11.04 35.90 22.26
C PRO A 132 -10.67 34.44 21.93
N ASP A 133 -11.62 33.54 21.97
CA ASP A 133 -11.55 32.09 21.88
C ASP A 133 -10.96 31.55 20.55
N ASN A 134 -10.36 32.36 19.70
CA ASN A 134 -9.92 31.98 18.35
C ASN A 134 -8.65 32.70 17.85
N SER A 135 -7.77 33.17 18.73
CA SER A 135 -6.50 33.74 18.27
C SER A 135 -5.46 32.60 18.16
N ALA A 136 -5.30 32.07 16.94
CA ALA A 136 -4.25 31.11 16.62
C ALA A 136 -2.82 31.64 16.95
N CYS A 137 -2.66 32.94 17.18
CA CYS A 137 -1.41 33.62 17.42
C CYS A 137 -1.18 33.96 18.91
N THR A 138 -1.74 33.21 19.84
CA THR A 138 -1.42 33.31 21.27
C THR A 138 -0.17 32.50 21.57
N PRO A 139 0.82 33.03 22.33
CA PRO A 139 2.01 32.29 22.74
C PRO A 139 1.64 30.97 23.40
N LEU A 140 2.38 29.90 23.10
CA LEU A 140 2.10 28.57 23.64
C LEU A 140 2.13 28.50 25.16
N GLN A 141 3.03 29.26 25.77
CA GLN A 141 3.18 29.41 27.22
C GLN A 141 1.94 29.99 27.93
N ASP A 142 1.16 30.82 27.20
CA ASP A 142 -0.09 31.39 27.75
C ASP A 142 -1.27 30.40 27.67
N ARG A 143 -1.10 29.34 26.85
CA ARG A 143 -2.09 28.27 26.64
C ARG A 143 -1.80 27.00 27.43
N LEU A 144 -0.53 26.71 27.69
CA LEU A 144 -0.04 25.54 28.40
C LEU A 144 1.08 25.96 29.37
N ALA A 145 0.92 25.67 30.65
CA ALA A 145 1.92 25.95 31.65
C ALA A 145 3.23 25.18 31.34
N ASP A 146 4.35 25.88 31.51
CA ASP A 146 5.70 25.37 31.27
C ASP A 146 5.98 24.84 29.83
N ALA A 147 5.17 25.29 28.86
CA ALA A 147 5.44 25.02 27.44
C ALA A 147 6.19 26.21 26.82
N SER A 148 7.04 25.93 25.81
CA SER A 148 7.77 26.95 25.07
C SER A 148 7.87 26.63 23.59
N THR A 149 8.15 27.67 22.80
CA THR A 149 8.38 27.55 21.35
C THR A 149 9.72 28.18 21.01
N GLU A 150 10.50 27.55 20.15
CA GLU A 150 11.75 28.08 19.63
C GLU A 150 11.77 27.92 18.10
N PHE A 151 12.07 29.00 17.39
CA PHE A 151 12.11 29.00 15.92
C PHE A 151 13.52 29.33 15.41
N ASP A 152 14.19 28.35 14.83
CA ASP A 152 15.43 28.51 14.09
C ASP A 152 15.10 28.85 12.62
N VAL A 153 15.30 30.11 12.27
CA VAL A 153 15.03 30.60 10.91
C VAL A 153 16.01 30.01 9.89
N GLY A 154 17.24 29.77 10.28
CA GLY A 154 18.30 29.25 9.40
C GLY A 154 18.01 27.83 8.93
N GLN A 155 17.44 27.03 9.80
CA GLN A 155 17.06 25.63 9.52
C GLN A 155 15.57 25.48 9.22
N GLN A 156 14.79 26.54 9.36
CA GLN A 156 13.31 26.51 9.27
C GLN A 156 12.69 25.49 10.24
N HIS A 157 13.23 25.42 11.44
CA HIS A 157 12.90 24.45 12.46
C HIS A 157 12.11 25.10 13.59
N LEU A 158 10.88 24.65 13.83
CA LEU A 158 10.04 25.10 14.94
C LEU A 158 9.98 24.00 16.01
N SER A 159 10.65 24.21 17.14
CA SER A 159 10.61 23.34 18.31
C SER A 159 9.47 23.74 19.26
N LEU A 160 8.65 22.78 19.63
CA LEU A 160 7.63 22.89 20.67
C LEU A 160 8.08 22.04 21.87
N SER A 161 8.41 22.67 22.99
CA SER A 161 8.68 21.97 24.25
C SER A 161 7.42 21.98 25.10
N VAL A 162 6.84 20.81 25.36
CA VAL A 162 5.58 20.65 26.07
C VAL A 162 5.73 19.60 27.16
N PRO A 163 5.33 19.89 28.41
CA PRO A 163 5.36 18.90 29.48
C PRO A 163 4.61 17.61 29.13
N GLN A 164 5.21 16.46 29.43
CA GLN A 164 4.69 15.13 29.09
C GLN A 164 3.27 14.87 29.60
N ILE A 165 2.84 15.56 30.68
CA ILE A 165 1.48 15.44 31.22
C ILE A 165 0.41 15.94 30.25
N TYR A 166 0.75 16.92 29.39
CA TYR A 166 -0.12 17.48 28.39
C TYR A 166 -0.03 16.77 27.03
N VAL A 167 0.99 15.95 26.84
CA VAL A 167 1.17 15.16 25.62
C VAL A 167 0.42 13.83 25.78
N GLY A 168 -0.46 13.53 24.81
CA GLY A 168 -1.08 12.22 24.68
C GLY A 168 -0.06 11.22 24.17
N ARG A 169 -0.15 9.95 24.60
CA ARG A 169 0.61 8.88 23.93
C ARG A 169 0.04 8.73 22.51
N MET A 170 0.74 9.27 21.52
CA MET A 170 0.39 9.01 20.12
C MET A 170 0.90 7.62 19.76
N ALA A 171 0.00 6.80 19.27
CA ALA A 171 0.40 5.51 18.71
C ALA A 171 1.13 5.76 17.39
N ARG A 172 2.21 5.02 17.12
CA ARG A 172 2.98 5.13 15.88
C ARG A 172 2.05 4.98 14.66
N GLY A 173 2.14 5.93 13.72
CA GLY A 173 1.27 5.99 12.54
C GLY A 173 -0.12 6.57 12.81
N TYR A 174 -0.32 7.27 13.92
CA TYR A 174 -1.56 8.00 14.17
C TYR A 174 -1.65 9.24 13.26
N VAL A 175 -2.77 9.36 12.58
CA VAL A 175 -3.14 10.55 11.82
C VAL A 175 -4.51 11.01 12.31
N SER A 176 -4.62 12.30 12.63
CA SER A 176 -5.89 12.86 13.11
C SER A 176 -7.00 12.71 12.06
N PRO A 177 -8.19 12.21 12.43
CA PRO A 177 -9.31 12.08 11.50
C PRO A 177 -9.73 13.39 10.82
N GLU A 178 -9.40 14.54 11.39
CA GLU A 178 -9.69 15.87 10.83
C GLU A 178 -8.86 16.17 9.57
N LEU A 179 -7.73 15.45 9.39
CA LEU A 179 -6.85 15.57 8.23
C LEU A 179 -7.24 14.58 7.10
N TRP A 180 -8.19 13.69 7.35
CA TRP A 180 -8.57 12.69 6.36
C TRP A 180 -9.39 13.30 5.23
N GLU A 181 -9.01 13.02 4.01
CA GLU A 181 -9.60 13.58 2.80
C GLU A 181 -10.57 12.58 2.16
N GLU A 182 -11.82 13.01 1.97
CA GLU A 182 -12.84 12.25 1.22
C GLU A 182 -12.51 12.16 -0.29
N GLY A 183 -11.52 12.92 -0.76
CA GLY A 183 -11.12 12.97 -2.16
C GLY A 183 -12.11 13.69 -3.07
N ILE A 184 -11.90 13.55 -4.37
CA ILE A 184 -12.69 14.21 -5.40
C ILE A 184 -13.89 13.37 -5.84
N ASN A 185 -14.97 14.03 -6.29
CA ASN A 185 -16.05 13.38 -7.02
C ASN A 185 -15.54 12.93 -8.37
N SER A 186 -15.78 11.66 -8.72
CA SER A 186 -15.17 11.05 -9.90
C SER A 186 -15.86 9.75 -10.30
N GLY A 187 -15.77 9.43 -11.59
CA GLY A 187 -16.04 8.10 -12.12
C GLY A 187 -14.75 7.33 -12.31
N LEU A 188 -14.74 6.04 -12.06
CA LEU A 188 -13.58 5.19 -12.26
C LEU A 188 -13.95 3.91 -13.01
N LEU A 189 -12.99 3.43 -13.80
CA LEU A 189 -13.08 2.14 -14.48
C LEU A 189 -11.71 1.48 -14.45
N ASN A 190 -11.62 0.32 -13.84
CA ASN A 190 -10.45 -0.53 -13.86
C ASN A 190 -10.75 -1.73 -14.75
N TYR A 191 -9.90 -2.04 -15.71
CA TYR A 191 -10.09 -3.13 -16.64
C TYR A 191 -8.88 -4.05 -16.68
N SER A 192 -9.15 -5.35 -16.82
CA SER A 192 -8.12 -6.36 -17.05
C SER A 192 -8.63 -7.34 -18.10
N PHE A 193 -7.98 -7.36 -19.24
CA PHE A 193 -8.28 -8.25 -20.35
C PHE A 193 -7.13 -9.24 -20.54
N ASN A 194 -7.46 -10.52 -20.63
CA ASN A 194 -6.52 -11.58 -20.94
C ASN A 194 -7.12 -12.49 -22.00
N GLY A 195 -6.30 -12.86 -22.97
CA GLY A 195 -6.71 -13.80 -24.01
C GLY A 195 -5.59 -14.79 -24.31
N ASN A 196 -5.97 -15.99 -24.71
CA ASN A 196 -5.05 -16.96 -25.22
C ASN A 196 -5.62 -17.73 -26.43
N SER A 197 -4.73 -18.22 -27.26
CA SER A 197 -5.04 -19.11 -28.37
C SER A 197 -4.11 -20.30 -28.29
N ILE A 198 -4.66 -21.47 -28.03
CA ILE A 198 -3.96 -22.74 -27.92
C ILE A 198 -4.18 -23.53 -29.20
N ASN A 199 -3.10 -24.01 -29.80
CA ASN A 199 -3.12 -24.89 -30.95
C ASN A 199 -2.46 -26.21 -30.55
N ASN A 200 -3.27 -27.26 -30.41
CA ASN A 200 -2.82 -28.60 -30.08
C ASN A 200 -2.74 -29.43 -31.38
N ARG A 201 -1.61 -30.03 -31.66
CA ARG A 201 -1.35 -30.85 -32.83
C ARG A 201 -1.26 -32.35 -32.51
N SER A 202 -1.50 -32.75 -31.27
CA SER A 202 -1.49 -34.14 -30.85
C SER A 202 -2.54 -34.94 -31.61
N ASN A 203 -2.17 -36.15 -32.07
CA ASN A 203 -3.07 -37.02 -32.85
C ASN A 203 -4.40 -37.39 -32.14
N HIS A 204 -4.48 -37.24 -30.82
CA HIS A 204 -5.66 -37.61 -30.03
C HIS A 204 -6.59 -36.40 -29.74
N ASN A 205 -6.07 -35.17 -29.76
CA ASN A 205 -6.84 -33.98 -29.45
C ASN A 205 -6.39 -32.78 -30.32
N ALA A 206 -6.18 -33.03 -31.62
CA ALA A 206 -5.79 -31.94 -32.53
C ALA A 206 -6.90 -30.89 -32.62
N GLY A 207 -6.54 -29.61 -32.43
CA GLY A 207 -7.48 -28.53 -32.55
C GLY A 207 -7.01 -27.23 -31.99
N LYS A 208 -7.77 -26.20 -32.32
CA LYS A 208 -7.53 -24.83 -31.83
C LYS A 208 -8.59 -24.45 -30.81
N SER A 209 -8.18 -23.99 -29.65
CA SER A 209 -9.06 -23.39 -28.65
C SER A 209 -8.64 -21.95 -28.38
N ASN A 210 -9.65 -21.08 -28.24
CA ASN A 210 -9.40 -19.68 -27.86
C ASN A 210 -10.16 -19.39 -26.58
N TYR A 211 -9.52 -18.61 -25.75
CA TYR A 211 -10.07 -18.12 -24.50
C TYR A 211 -9.87 -16.60 -24.42
N ALA A 212 -10.88 -15.89 -23.91
CA ALA A 212 -10.75 -14.50 -23.56
C ALA A 212 -11.50 -14.24 -22.25
N TYR A 213 -10.94 -13.41 -21.43
CA TYR A 213 -11.48 -12.99 -20.15
C TYR A 213 -11.32 -11.49 -19.98
N LEU A 214 -12.38 -10.83 -19.57
CA LEU A 214 -12.38 -9.40 -19.24
C LEU A 214 -12.97 -9.23 -17.85
N ASN A 215 -12.24 -8.60 -16.96
CA ASN A 215 -12.74 -8.11 -15.68
C ASN A 215 -12.91 -6.60 -15.78
N LEU A 216 -14.07 -6.10 -15.38
CA LEU A 216 -14.40 -4.68 -15.29
C LEU A 216 -14.80 -4.35 -13.86
N GLN A 217 -14.07 -3.42 -13.26
CA GLN A 217 -14.40 -2.85 -11.97
C GLN A 217 -14.71 -1.37 -12.20
N SER A 218 -15.99 -1.02 -12.15
CA SER A 218 -16.43 0.36 -12.30
C SER A 218 -16.84 0.96 -10.96
N GLY A 219 -16.77 2.27 -10.85
CA GLY A 219 -17.17 2.95 -9.62
C GLY A 219 -17.44 4.42 -9.79
N ILE A 220 -18.12 4.97 -8.80
CA ILE A 220 -18.40 6.40 -8.68
C ILE A 220 -18.14 6.83 -7.25
N ASN A 221 -17.39 7.91 -7.07
CA ASN A 221 -17.18 8.58 -5.80
C ASN A 221 -18.00 9.86 -5.76
N ILE A 222 -18.87 10.00 -4.74
CA ILE A 222 -19.69 11.19 -4.50
C ILE A 222 -19.60 11.53 -3.00
N GLY A 223 -18.88 12.59 -2.65
CA GLY A 223 -18.56 12.88 -1.25
C GLY A 223 -17.94 11.66 -0.57
N SER A 224 -18.49 11.24 0.57
CA SER A 224 -18.05 10.05 1.31
C SER A 224 -18.60 8.72 0.78
N TRP A 225 -19.47 8.71 -0.23
CA TRP A 225 -20.00 7.47 -0.80
C TRP A 225 -19.12 6.92 -1.91
N ARG A 226 -18.92 5.61 -1.90
CA ARG A 226 -18.17 4.82 -2.88
C ARG A 226 -19.09 3.76 -3.48
N LEU A 227 -19.58 3.99 -4.70
CA LEU A 227 -20.27 2.97 -5.46
C LEU A 227 -19.25 2.14 -6.22
N ARG A 228 -19.39 0.83 -6.17
CA ARG A 228 -18.49 -0.12 -6.85
C ARG A 228 -19.32 -1.21 -7.52
N ASP A 229 -18.94 -1.55 -8.73
CA ASP A 229 -19.50 -2.68 -9.49
C ASP A 229 -18.35 -3.51 -10.06
N ASN A 230 -18.48 -4.82 -9.97
CA ASN A 230 -17.54 -5.76 -10.53
C ASN A 230 -18.28 -6.77 -11.40
N SER A 231 -17.88 -6.83 -12.66
CA SER A 231 -18.45 -7.71 -13.67
C SER A 231 -17.36 -8.37 -14.48
N THR A 232 -17.57 -9.60 -14.89
CA THR A 232 -16.63 -10.35 -15.72
C THR A 232 -17.29 -10.83 -16.99
N TRP A 233 -16.51 -10.91 -18.05
CA TRP A 233 -16.87 -11.54 -19.28
C TRP A 233 -15.86 -12.62 -19.62
N SER A 234 -16.36 -13.80 -20.00
CA SER A 234 -15.54 -14.90 -20.44
C SER A 234 -16.04 -15.46 -21.77
N TYR A 235 -15.11 -15.74 -22.65
CA TYR A 235 -15.33 -16.39 -23.93
C TYR A 235 -14.43 -17.62 -24.03
N ASN A 236 -15.02 -18.76 -24.39
CA ASN A 236 -14.27 -20.00 -24.61
C ASN A 236 -14.77 -20.63 -25.92
N SER A 237 -13.88 -20.95 -26.84
CA SER A 237 -14.18 -21.71 -28.04
C SER A 237 -13.28 -22.94 -28.10
N GLY A 238 -13.85 -24.12 -28.15
CA GLY A 238 -13.13 -25.42 -28.27
C GLY A 238 -13.13 -25.97 -29.69
N SER A 239 -12.21 -26.87 -29.97
CA SER A 239 -11.93 -27.38 -31.34
C SER A 239 -12.80 -28.55 -31.81
N SER A 240 -13.48 -29.29 -30.95
CA SER A 240 -14.38 -30.37 -31.35
C SER A 240 -15.36 -30.67 -30.22
N ASN A 241 -16.66 -30.66 -30.51
CA ASN A 241 -17.74 -31.05 -29.62
C ASN A 241 -17.97 -30.23 -28.34
N SER A 242 -17.18 -29.24 -27.96
CA SER A 242 -17.54 -28.30 -26.88
C SER A 242 -18.22 -27.08 -27.45
N SER A 243 -19.44 -26.80 -26.97
CA SER A 243 -20.17 -25.60 -27.34
C SER A 243 -19.38 -24.33 -26.95
N ASN A 244 -19.25 -23.41 -27.90
CA ASN A 244 -18.71 -22.08 -27.61
C ASN A 244 -19.50 -21.47 -26.43
N SER A 245 -18.79 -21.03 -25.41
CA SER A 245 -19.40 -20.31 -24.30
C SER A 245 -19.05 -18.86 -24.33
N ASN A 246 -20.05 -18.01 -24.16
CA ASN A 246 -19.94 -16.56 -24.06
C ASN A 246 -20.76 -16.15 -22.83
N LYS A 247 -20.10 -15.78 -21.75
CA LYS A 247 -20.80 -15.55 -20.48
C LYS A 247 -20.39 -14.23 -19.88
N TRP A 248 -21.38 -13.35 -19.65
CA TRP A 248 -21.27 -12.25 -18.72
C TRP A 248 -21.70 -12.71 -17.33
N GLN A 249 -20.92 -12.37 -16.34
CA GLN A 249 -21.22 -12.64 -14.95
C GLN A 249 -21.04 -11.35 -14.13
N HIS A 250 -22.11 -10.93 -13.53
CA HIS A 250 -22.12 -9.89 -12.53
C HIS A 250 -21.66 -10.50 -11.19
N ILE A 251 -20.63 -9.96 -10.59
CA ILE A 251 -20.07 -10.46 -9.32
C ILE A 251 -20.71 -9.74 -8.14
N ASN A 252 -20.55 -8.42 -8.05
CA ASN A 252 -21.09 -7.65 -6.94
C ASN A 252 -21.25 -6.17 -7.30
N THR A 253 -22.28 -5.55 -6.69
CA THR A 253 -22.45 -4.09 -6.67
C THR A 253 -22.70 -3.66 -5.25
N SER A 254 -21.91 -2.72 -4.76
CA SER A 254 -22.02 -2.16 -3.41
C SER A 254 -21.90 -0.65 -3.39
N ALA A 255 -22.49 -0.06 -2.36
CA ALA A 255 -22.28 1.31 -1.95
C ALA A 255 -21.68 1.29 -0.54
N GLU A 256 -20.54 1.94 -0.37
CA GLU A 256 -19.80 1.96 0.89
C GLU A 256 -19.63 3.38 1.40
N ARG A 257 -19.62 3.52 2.71
CA ARG A 257 -19.34 4.75 3.41
C ARG A 257 -18.71 4.49 4.76
N ASP A 258 -17.67 5.23 5.08
CA ASP A 258 -17.04 5.20 6.39
C ASP A 258 -17.80 6.05 7.41
N ILE A 259 -17.96 5.51 8.63
CA ILE A 259 -18.59 6.17 9.77
C ILE A 259 -17.47 6.44 10.78
N ILE A 260 -16.76 7.55 10.60
CA ILE A 260 -15.55 7.90 11.34
C ILE A 260 -15.74 7.85 12.86
N PRO A 261 -16.83 8.42 13.46
CA PRO A 261 -17.02 8.38 14.91
C PRO A 261 -17.11 6.98 15.49
N LEU A 262 -17.60 6.02 14.70
CA LEU A 262 -17.72 4.61 15.11
C LEU A 262 -16.52 3.77 14.65
N ARG A 263 -15.58 4.35 13.92
CA ARG A 263 -14.47 3.64 13.26
C ARG A 263 -14.97 2.42 12.50
N SER A 264 -16.02 2.61 11.72
CA SER A 264 -16.76 1.52 11.06
C SER A 264 -17.03 1.86 9.61
N ARG A 265 -17.28 0.82 8.83
CA ARG A 265 -17.74 0.93 7.45
C ARG A 265 -19.15 0.39 7.32
N LEU A 266 -20.00 1.18 6.69
CA LEU A 266 -21.34 0.76 6.25
C LEU A 266 -21.24 0.36 4.77
N THR A 267 -21.69 -0.85 4.46
CA THR A 267 -21.82 -1.36 3.09
C THR A 267 -23.27 -1.71 2.82
N VAL A 268 -23.79 -1.26 1.69
CA VAL A 268 -25.14 -1.53 1.21
C VAL A 268 -25.05 -2.18 -0.16
N GLY A 269 -25.68 -3.32 -0.36
CA GLY A 269 -25.65 -4.08 -1.61
C GLY A 269 -25.00 -5.44 -1.46
N ASP A 270 -24.19 -5.84 -2.46
CA ASP A 270 -23.49 -7.12 -2.45
C ASP A 270 -22.21 -7.02 -1.65
N SER A 271 -22.03 -7.88 -0.67
CA SER A 271 -20.90 -7.89 0.24
C SER A 271 -20.62 -9.29 0.78
N TYR A 272 -19.66 -9.38 1.70
CA TYR A 272 -19.27 -10.60 2.39
C TYR A 272 -19.39 -10.41 3.89
N THR A 273 -19.77 -11.45 4.61
CA THR A 273 -19.72 -11.45 6.08
C THR A 273 -18.26 -11.59 6.54
N ASP A 274 -17.93 -11.08 7.71
CA ASP A 274 -16.58 -11.26 8.29
C ASP A 274 -16.37 -12.74 8.62
N GLY A 275 -15.16 -13.25 8.27
CA GLY A 275 -14.80 -14.67 8.41
C GLY A 275 -14.06 -15.02 9.71
N ASP A 276 -14.02 -14.13 10.68
CA ASP A 276 -13.23 -14.33 11.91
C ASP A 276 -13.79 -15.44 12.80
N ILE A 277 -15.12 -15.50 12.93
CA ILE A 277 -15.83 -16.42 13.80
C ILE A 277 -16.51 -17.52 12.98
N PHE A 278 -17.41 -17.14 12.06
CA PHE A 278 -18.06 -18.05 11.13
C PHE A 278 -17.34 -18.07 9.78
N ASP A 279 -17.57 -19.10 8.99
CA ASP A 279 -17.15 -19.12 7.60
C ASP A 279 -17.84 -17.94 6.86
N SER A 280 -17.06 -17.15 6.09
CA SER A 280 -17.59 -16.01 5.38
C SER A 280 -18.54 -16.44 4.26
N VAL A 281 -19.62 -15.72 4.09
CA VAL A 281 -20.61 -15.94 3.03
C VAL A 281 -20.88 -14.67 2.27
N ASN A 282 -21.14 -14.81 0.97
CA ASN A 282 -21.58 -13.69 0.13
C ASN A 282 -23.07 -13.42 0.38
N PHE A 283 -23.46 -12.17 0.35
CA PHE A 283 -24.84 -11.77 0.54
C PHE A 283 -25.16 -10.44 -0.14
N ARG A 284 -26.44 -10.17 -0.29
CA ARG A 284 -26.98 -8.88 -0.68
C ARG A 284 -27.79 -8.29 0.47
N GLY A 285 -27.41 -7.13 0.94
CA GLY A 285 -28.08 -6.53 2.11
C GLY A 285 -27.31 -5.35 2.69
N LEU A 286 -27.27 -5.32 4.01
CA LEU A 286 -26.60 -4.30 4.81
C LEU A 286 -25.51 -4.94 5.67
N LYS A 287 -24.37 -4.27 5.75
CA LYS A 287 -23.27 -4.63 6.65
C LYS A 287 -22.74 -3.38 7.33
N ILE A 288 -22.50 -3.47 8.61
CA ILE A 288 -21.68 -2.51 9.36
C ILE A 288 -20.63 -3.30 10.13
N ASN A 289 -19.39 -2.91 9.97
CA ASN A 289 -18.28 -3.55 10.69
C ASN A 289 -17.22 -2.54 11.09
N SER A 290 -16.56 -2.79 12.21
CA SER A 290 -15.42 -2.00 12.66
C SER A 290 -14.25 -2.15 11.68
N THR A 291 -13.56 -1.05 11.39
CA THR A 291 -12.47 -0.96 10.42
C THR A 291 -11.14 -0.70 11.11
N GLU A 292 -10.26 -1.70 11.10
CA GLU A 292 -8.93 -1.59 11.70
C GLU A 292 -8.04 -0.58 10.97
N ALA A 293 -8.25 -0.35 9.66
CA ALA A 293 -7.49 0.61 8.88
C ALA A 293 -7.53 2.04 9.44
N MET A 294 -8.60 2.40 10.18
CA MET A 294 -8.72 3.69 10.89
C MET A 294 -7.91 3.74 12.19
N LEU A 295 -7.26 2.64 12.58
CA LEU A 295 -6.38 2.59 13.75
C LEU A 295 -4.94 2.92 13.33
N PRO A 296 -4.10 3.40 14.25
CA PRO A 296 -2.66 3.58 14.00
C PRO A 296 -1.96 2.27 13.63
N ASP A 297 -0.85 2.35 12.88
CA ASP A 297 -0.11 1.18 12.38
C ASP A 297 0.31 0.20 13.48
N SER A 298 0.67 0.73 14.65
CA SER A 298 1.04 -0.09 15.81
C SER A 298 -0.10 -0.96 16.33
N GLN A 299 -1.30 -0.89 15.74
CA GLN A 299 -2.53 -1.56 16.19
C GLN A 299 -3.16 -2.54 15.17
N HIS A 300 -2.52 -2.79 14.03
CA HIS A 300 -3.04 -3.64 12.91
C HIS A 300 -2.64 -5.13 12.88
N GLY A 301 -3.38 -5.93 12.07
CA GLY A 301 -3.23 -7.40 11.79
C GLY A 301 -3.19 -7.80 10.28
N PHE A 302 -3.14 -9.04 9.90
CA PHE A 302 -2.54 -9.80 8.75
C PHE A 302 -3.41 -10.13 7.50
N ALA A 303 -2.77 -10.50 6.29
CA ALA A 303 -3.38 -11.03 5.04
C ALA A 303 -2.55 -12.18 4.34
N PRO A 304 -3.15 -13.14 3.58
CA PRO A 304 -2.48 -14.33 3.01
C PRO A 304 -1.96 -14.19 1.58
N VAL A 305 -0.96 -15.00 1.20
CA VAL A 305 -0.31 -15.08 -0.12
C VAL A 305 -0.47 -16.48 -0.72
N ILE A 306 -0.77 -16.59 -2.03
CA ILE A 306 -0.87 -17.86 -2.74
C ILE A 306 0.48 -18.23 -3.36
N HIS A 307 0.98 -19.42 -3.05
CA HIS A 307 2.14 -20.02 -3.69
C HIS A 307 1.71 -21.23 -4.52
N GLY A 308 2.17 -21.27 -5.77
CA GLY A 308 1.89 -22.38 -6.68
C GLY A 308 3.09 -22.71 -7.56
N ILE A 309 3.00 -23.82 -8.28
CA ILE A 309 4.00 -24.22 -9.27
C ILE A 309 3.25 -24.60 -10.56
N ALA A 310 3.65 -23.99 -11.67
CA ALA A 310 3.17 -24.34 -13.01
C ALA A 310 4.22 -25.21 -13.73
N ARG A 311 3.79 -26.26 -14.40
CA ARG A 311 4.69 -27.17 -15.18
C ARG A 311 5.12 -26.53 -16.48
N GLY A 312 4.18 -25.85 -17.12
CA GLY A 312 4.37 -25.07 -18.32
C GLY A 312 3.78 -23.68 -18.15
N THR A 313 3.57 -22.96 -19.23
CA THR A 313 2.75 -21.75 -19.18
C THR A 313 1.32 -22.14 -18.87
N ALA A 314 0.81 -21.70 -17.74
CA ALA A 314 -0.48 -22.11 -17.23
C ALA A 314 -1.42 -20.91 -17.01
N GLN A 315 -2.69 -21.15 -17.22
CA GLN A 315 -3.75 -20.24 -16.81
C GLN A 315 -4.11 -20.56 -15.36
N VAL A 316 -3.97 -19.58 -14.48
CA VAL A 316 -4.36 -19.69 -13.08
C VAL A 316 -5.66 -18.94 -12.88
N SER A 317 -6.69 -19.63 -12.41
CA SER A 317 -7.93 -19.03 -11.96
C SER A 317 -8.12 -19.26 -10.47
N VAL A 318 -8.56 -18.23 -9.76
CA VAL A 318 -8.86 -18.30 -8.33
C VAL A 318 -10.37 -18.09 -8.16
N LYS A 319 -11.02 -19.05 -7.55
CA LYS A 319 -12.41 -18.98 -7.16
C LYS A 319 -12.53 -18.79 -5.67
N GLN A 320 -13.44 -17.93 -5.25
CA GLN A 320 -13.84 -17.77 -3.87
C GLN A 320 -15.36 -17.78 -3.77
N ASN A 321 -15.90 -18.64 -2.91
CA ASN A 321 -17.35 -18.77 -2.72
C ASN A 321 -18.13 -18.99 -4.05
N GLY A 322 -17.54 -19.71 -5.01
CA GLY A 322 -18.12 -20.03 -6.30
C GLY A 322 -17.95 -18.99 -7.41
N TYR A 323 -17.35 -17.83 -7.10
CA TYR A 323 -17.06 -16.77 -8.08
C TYR A 323 -15.59 -16.80 -8.52
N ASP A 324 -15.34 -16.58 -9.82
CA ASP A 324 -13.99 -16.36 -10.32
C ASP A 324 -13.54 -14.93 -9.94
N VAL A 325 -12.68 -14.83 -8.94
CA VAL A 325 -12.23 -13.53 -8.39
C VAL A 325 -10.93 -13.03 -9.00
N TYR A 326 -10.11 -13.95 -9.51
CA TYR A 326 -8.83 -13.60 -10.11
C TYR A 326 -8.47 -14.60 -11.21
N GLN A 327 -7.84 -14.10 -12.29
CA GLN A 327 -7.34 -14.94 -13.35
C GLN A 327 -6.11 -14.31 -14.01
N THR A 328 -5.07 -15.13 -14.17
CA THR A 328 -3.82 -14.70 -14.81
C THR A 328 -3.18 -15.86 -15.57
N THR A 329 -2.20 -15.56 -16.40
CA THR A 329 -1.32 -16.56 -17.01
C THR A 329 0.06 -16.44 -16.37
N VAL A 330 0.57 -17.57 -15.88
CA VAL A 330 1.87 -17.66 -15.20
C VAL A 330 2.87 -18.42 -16.07
N PRO A 331 4.17 -18.07 -16.02
CA PRO A 331 5.22 -18.80 -16.68
C PRO A 331 5.47 -20.15 -16.00
N PRO A 332 6.23 -21.07 -16.65
CA PRO A 332 6.67 -22.31 -16.03
C PRO A 332 7.49 -22.06 -14.77
N GLY A 333 7.26 -22.84 -13.73
CA GLY A 333 7.98 -22.78 -12.46
C GLY A 333 7.11 -22.31 -11.30
N PRO A 334 7.73 -22.00 -10.14
CA PRO A 334 7.02 -21.51 -8.97
C PRO A 334 6.53 -20.08 -9.22
N PHE A 335 5.30 -19.80 -8.80
CA PHE A 335 4.69 -18.47 -8.87
C PHE A 335 4.10 -18.09 -7.52
N THR A 336 3.99 -16.78 -7.32
CA THR A 336 3.37 -16.17 -6.15
C THR A 336 2.30 -15.19 -6.61
N ILE A 337 1.12 -15.25 -6.00
CA ILE A 337 0.04 -14.27 -6.21
C ILE A 337 -0.22 -13.61 -4.86
N ASP A 338 0.09 -12.33 -4.77
CA ASP A 338 -0.03 -11.47 -3.58
C ASP A 338 -0.93 -10.23 -3.82
N ASP A 339 -1.46 -10.10 -5.04
CA ASP A 339 -2.23 -8.96 -5.52
C ASP A 339 -3.74 -9.23 -5.70
N ILE A 340 -4.29 -10.18 -4.95
CA ILE A 340 -5.73 -10.48 -5.00
C ILE A 340 -6.50 -9.40 -4.23
N ASN A 341 -6.77 -8.28 -4.89
CA ASN A 341 -7.44 -7.12 -4.28
C ASN A 341 -8.93 -7.31 -3.96
N SER A 342 -9.53 -8.39 -4.44
CA SER A 342 -10.96 -8.66 -4.26
C SER A 342 -11.25 -9.92 -3.43
N ALA A 343 -10.23 -10.51 -2.82
CA ALA A 343 -10.43 -11.61 -1.90
C ALA A 343 -11.21 -11.10 -0.68
N ALA A 344 -12.40 -11.62 -0.49
CA ALA A 344 -13.19 -11.33 0.69
C ALA A 344 -12.41 -11.74 1.94
N ASN A 345 -12.62 -11.03 3.04
CA ASN A 345 -12.04 -11.35 4.34
C ASN A 345 -12.63 -12.68 4.89
N GLY A 346 -12.43 -13.78 4.19
CA GLY A 346 -12.83 -15.10 4.61
C GLY A 346 -13.39 -15.99 3.49
N GLY A 347 -13.17 -17.28 3.63
CA GLY A 347 -13.52 -18.32 2.66
C GLY A 347 -12.31 -18.83 1.89
N ASP A 348 -12.19 -20.16 1.82
CA ASP A 348 -11.07 -20.82 1.16
C ASP A 348 -10.98 -20.40 -0.32
N LEU A 349 -9.76 -20.15 -0.78
CA LEU A 349 -9.49 -19.84 -2.18
C LEU A 349 -9.25 -21.16 -2.94
N GLN A 350 -10.07 -21.44 -3.92
CA GLN A 350 -9.85 -22.54 -4.84
C GLN A 350 -9.01 -22.05 -6.02
N VAL A 351 -7.76 -22.43 -6.05
CA VAL A 351 -6.82 -22.07 -7.13
C VAL A 351 -6.80 -23.19 -8.14
N THR A 352 -7.17 -22.91 -9.37
CA THR A 352 -7.13 -23.86 -10.48
C THR A 352 -6.03 -23.45 -11.43
N ILE A 353 -5.04 -24.31 -11.60
CA ILE A 353 -3.93 -24.15 -12.54
C ILE A 353 -4.25 -25.03 -13.74
N LYS A 354 -4.53 -24.41 -14.88
CA LYS A 354 -4.81 -25.11 -16.14
C LYS A 354 -3.62 -24.94 -17.06
N GLU A 355 -2.93 -26.02 -17.30
CA GLU A 355 -1.76 -26.07 -18.17
C GLU A 355 -2.15 -25.98 -19.66
N ALA A 356 -1.20 -25.64 -20.52
CA ALA A 356 -1.42 -25.59 -21.96
C ALA A 356 -1.76 -26.98 -22.59
N ASP A 357 -1.35 -28.07 -21.95
CA ASP A 357 -1.68 -29.43 -22.36
C ASP A 357 -3.11 -29.89 -21.95
N GLY A 358 -3.83 -29.03 -21.23
CA GLY A 358 -5.17 -29.30 -20.73
C GLY A 358 -5.20 -29.93 -19.35
N SER A 359 -4.06 -30.30 -18.75
CA SER A 359 -4.00 -30.79 -17.38
C SER A 359 -4.43 -29.71 -16.39
N ILE A 360 -5.15 -30.12 -15.35
CA ILE A 360 -5.69 -29.21 -14.33
C ILE A 360 -5.20 -29.66 -12.97
N GLN A 361 -4.61 -28.71 -12.23
CA GLN A 361 -4.27 -28.87 -10.83
C GLN A 361 -5.14 -27.91 -10.02
N THR A 362 -5.76 -28.41 -8.96
CA THR A 362 -6.58 -27.60 -8.07
C THR A 362 -5.93 -27.59 -6.68
N LEU A 363 -5.65 -26.37 -6.18
CA LEU A 363 -5.11 -26.11 -4.85
C LEU A 363 -6.21 -25.41 -4.05
N TYR A 364 -6.38 -25.79 -2.79
CA TYR A 364 -7.19 -25.02 -1.85
C TYR A 364 -6.26 -24.29 -0.93
N VAL A 365 -6.32 -22.96 -0.97
CA VAL A 365 -5.58 -22.11 -0.04
C VAL A 365 -6.55 -21.70 1.06
N PRO A 366 -6.46 -22.32 2.24
CA PRO A 366 -7.34 -21.96 3.35
C PRO A 366 -7.06 -20.52 3.76
N TYR A 367 -8.09 -19.74 3.84
CA TYR A 367 -8.04 -18.42 4.44
C TYR A 367 -8.33 -18.57 5.93
N SER A 368 -7.32 -18.85 6.70
CA SER A 368 -7.46 -18.86 8.15
C SER A 368 -6.85 -17.59 8.75
N SER A 369 -7.66 -16.89 9.50
CA SER A 369 -7.25 -15.73 10.26
C SER A 369 -6.20 -16.12 11.33
N VAL A 370 -5.29 -15.23 11.62
CA VAL A 370 -4.45 -15.21 12.83
C VAL A 370 -5.36 -15.37 14.06
N PRO A 371 -4.88 -15.92 15.20
CA PRO A 371 -5.70 -15.99 16.42
C PRO A 371 -6.45 -14.69 16.67
N VAL A 372 -7.72 -14.82 17.00
CA VAL A 372 -8.60 -13.68 17.24
C VAL A 372 -8.16 -12.98 18.52
N LEU A 373 -7.41 -11.91 18.38
CA LEU A 373 -6.91 -11.11 19.49
C LEU A 373 -7.26 -9.64 19.31
N GLN A 374 -7.68 -9.00 20.38
CA GLN A 374 -7.92 -7.57 20.45
C GLN A 374 -7.12 -6.95 21.60
N ARG A 375 -6.68 -5.71 21.41
CA ARG A 375 -6.01 -4.95 22.49
C ARG A 375 -6.99 -4.60 23.59
N ALA A 376 -6.50 -4.48 24.80
CA ALA A 376 -7.29 -4.09 25.96
C ALA A 376 -8.08 -2.80 25.68
N GLY A 377 -9.38 -2.83 25.94
CA GLY A 377 -10.32 -1.74 25.71
C GLY A 377 -10.80 -1.57 24.27
N TYR A 378 -10.29 -2.35 23.31
CA TYR A 378 -10.77 -2.30 21.94
C TYR A 378 -11.87 -3.34 21.67
N THR A 379 -12.92 -2.89 20.98
CA THR A 379 -14.05 -3.75 20.60
C THR A 379 -14.14 -3.80 19.07
N ARG A 380 -14.03 -5.01 18.53
CA ARG A 380 -14.31 -5.29 17.12
C ARG A 380 -15.68 -5.92 16.98
N TYR A 381 -16.47 -5.44 16.05
CA TYR A 381 -17.82 -5.94 15.83
C TYR A 381 -18.16 -5.94 14.34
N ALA A 382 -19.06 -6.82 13.97
CA ALA A 382 -19.67 -6.83 12.65
C ALA A 382 -21.13 -7.28 12.76
N LEU A 383 -21.99 -6.63 12.01
CA LEU A 383 -23.39 -7.00 11.82
C LEU A 383 -23.68 -7.01 10.33
N ALA A 384 -24.18 -8.14 9.83
CA ALA A 384 -24.61 -8.31 8.45
C ALA A 384 -26.05 -8.86 8.42
N MET A 385 -26.86 -8.33 7.54
CA MET A 385 -28.22 -8.81 7.32
C MET A 385 -28.57 -8.72 5.84
N GLY A 386 -29.20 -9.76 5.32
CA GLY A 386 -29.56 -9.78 3.91
C GLY A 386 -29.91 -11.16 3.41
N GLU A 387 -29.76 -11.33 2.13
CA GLU A 387 -30.05 -12.55 1.38
C GLU A 387 -28.73 -13.20 0.96
N TYR A 388 -28.54 -14.48 1.28
CA TYR A 388 -27.38 -15.26 0.87
C TYR A 388 -27.24 -15.28 -0.65
N ARG A 389 -26.03 -15.13 -1.17
CA ARG A 389 -25.73 -15.20 -2.60
C ARG A 389 -24.63 -16.23 -2.85
N SER A 390 -24.87 -17.04 -3.87
CA SER A 390 -23.87 -17.96 -4.39
C SER A 390 -23.75 -17.85 -5.90
N GLY A 391 -22.56 -18.11 -6.45
CA GLY A 391 -22.37 -18.34 -7.87
C GLY A 391 -22.86 -19.72 -8.32
N ASN A 392 -23.28 -20.56 -7.39
CA ASN A 392 -23.75 -21.93 -7.64
C ASN A 392 -25.28 -21.99 -7.74
N ASN A 393 -25.80 -22.34 -8.92
CA ASN A 393 -27.23 -22.45 -9.18
C ASN A 393 -27.93 -23.60 -8.39
N LEU A 394 -27.15 -24.40 -7.67
CA LEU A 394 -27.68 -25.50 -6.82
C LEU A 394 -27.91 -25.05 -5.37
N GLN A 395 -27.63 -23.79 -5.06
CA GLN A 395 -27.89 -23.19 -3.75
C GLN A 395 -29.03 -22.19 -3.82
N SER A 396 -29.88 -22.23 -2.81
CA SER A 396 -30.94 -21.24 -2.58
C SER A 396 -30.35 -19.95 -1.97
N SER A 397 -31.17 -18.92 -1.86
CA SER A 397 -30.80 -17.62 -1.33
C SER A 397 -31.57 -17.31 -0.03
N PRO A 398 -31.33 -18.05 1.09
CA PRO A 398 -32.02 -17.80 2.34
C PRO A 398 -31.69 -16.41 2.90
N LYS A 399 -32.66 -15.76 3.53
CA LYS A 399 -32.42 -14.54 4.30
C LYS A 399 -31.73 -14.90 5.60
N PHE A 400 -30.77 -14.09 6.00
CA PHE A 400 -30.03 -14.32 7.23
C PHE A 400 -29.64 -13.03 7.95
N ILE A 401 -29.29 -13.18 9.22
CA ILE A 401 -28.61 -12.19 10.03
C ILE A 401 -27.39 -12.84 10.69
N GLN A 402 -26.26 -12.14 10.66
CA GLN A 402 -25.03 -12.55 11.33
C GLN A 402 -24.50 -11.40 12.16
N GLY A 403 -24.20 -11.66 13.43
CA GLY A 403 -23.52 -10.74 14.33
C GLY A 403 -22.28 -11.36 14.94
N SER A 404 -21.21 -10.60 15.06
CA SER A 404 -19.98 -10.99 15.76
C SER A 404 -19.48 -9.85 16.66
N LEU A 405 -18.91 -10.22 17.80
CA LEU A 405 -18.34 -9.29 18.76
C LEU A 405 -17.08 -9.88 19.37
N MET A 406 -16.05 -9.07 19.48
CA MET A 406 -14.76 -9.40 20.10
C MET A 406 -14.34 -8.23 20.97
N HIS A 407 -13.88 -8.49 22.19
CA HIS A 407 -13.47 -7.43 23.09
C HIS A 407 -12.15 -7.78 23.78
N GLY A 408 -11.19 -6.85 23.72
CA GLY A 408 -9.91 -6.99 24.42
C GLY A 408 -10.03 -6.61 25.88
N LEU A 409 -9.66 -7.53 26.78
CA LEU A 409 -9.61 -7.32 28.21
C LEU A 409 -8.17 -7.09 28.69
N GLU A 410 -8.03 -6.53 29.88
CA GLU A 410 -6.74 -6.46 30.57
C GLU A 410 -6.12 -7.85 30.75
N GLY A 411 -4.78 -7.92 30.74
CA GLY A 411 -4.06 -9.18 30.78
C GLY A 411 -4.07 -9.95 29.45
N ASN A 412 -4.34 -9.27 28.32
CA ASN A 412 -4.28 -9.81 26.96
C ASN A 412 -5.26 -10.98 26.68
N TRP A 413 -6.42 -10.94 27.29
CA TRP A 413 -7.52 -11.85 26.98
C TRP A 413 -8.46 -11.23 25.96
N THR A 414 -9.00 -12.03 25.07
CA THR A 414 -10.01 -11.61 24.09
C THR A 414 -11.17 -12.61 24.07
N PRO A 415 -12.22 -12.44 24.90
CA PRO A 415 -13.47 -13.14 24.69
C PRO A 415 -14.12 -12.69 23.39
N TYR A 416 -14.71 -13.64 22.67
CA TYR A 416 -15.43 -13.37 21.44
C TYR A 416 -16.60 -14.33 21.24
N GLY A 417 -17.54 -13.95 20.42
CA GLY A 417 -18.65 -14.77 20.07
C GLY A 417 -19.49 -14.18 18.96
N GLY A 418 -20.44 -14.98 18.48
CA GLY A 418 -21.32 -14.55 17.42
C GLY A 418 -22.53 -15.44 17.27
N MET A 419 -23.45 -14.96 16.45
CA MET A 419 -24.64 -15.71 16.03
C MET A 419 -24.84 -15.57 14.53
N GLN A 420 -25.36 -16.62 13.90
CA GLN A 420 -25.76 -16.65 12.51
C GLN A 420 -27.11 -17.37 12.42
N ILE A 421 -28.14 -16.68 11.93
CA ILE A 421 -29.50 -17.17 11.91
C ILE A 421 -30.07 -16.98 10.52
N ALA A 422 -30.60 -18.04 9.93
CA ALA A 422 -31.32 -18.05 8.68
C ALA A 422 -32.57 -18.95 8.83
N GLU A 423 -33.39 -19.08 7.76
CA GLU A 423 -34.67 -19.80 7.76
C GLU A 423 -34.52 -21.25 8.26
N ASP A 424 -33.53 -21.99 7.71
CA ASP A 424 -33.27 -23.40 8.02
C ASP A 424 -31.92 -23.60 8.75
N TYR A 425 -31.39 -22.54 9.34
CA TYR A 425 -30.06 -22.58 9.95
C TYR A 425 -29.94 -21.65 11.16
N GLN A 426 -29.34 -22.16 12.23
CA GLN A 426 -29.00 -21.37 13.41
C GLN A 426 -27.64 -21.83 13.93
N ALA A 427 -26.73 -20.89 14.16
CA ALA A 427 -25.45 -21.17 14.77
C ALA A 427 -25.09 -20.13 15.83
N PHE A 428 -24.47 -20.59 16.90
CA PHE A 428 -23.96 -19.78 18.01
C PHE A 428 -22.51 -20.18 18.25
N ASN A 429 -21.64 -19.18 18.36
CA ASN A 429 -20.22 -19.37 18.65
C ASN A 429 -19.84 -18.65 19.94
N LEU A 430 -18.97 -19.29 20.72
CA LEU A 430 -18.30 -18.68 21.86
C LEU A 430 -16.83 -19.11 21.83
N GLY A 431 -15.96 -18.15 22.04
CA GLY A 431 -14.52 -18.35 21.99
C GLY A 431 -13.73 -17.40 22.89
N ILE A 432 -12.48 -17.74 23.05
CA ILE A 432 -11.52 -16.97 23.85
C ILE A 432 -10.15 -16.99 23.17
N GLY A 433 -9.54 -15.83 23.10
CA GLY A 433 -8.16 -15.65 22.66
C GLY A 433 -7.25 -15.20 23.79
N LYS A 434 -5.99 -15.58 23.72
CA LYS A 434 -4.96 -15.20 24.70
C LYS A 434 -3.64 -14.95 24.01
N ASP A 435 -3.05 -13.80 24.27
CA ASP A 435 -1.63 -13.57 23.98
C ASP A 435 -0.80 -14.05 25.19
N LEU A 436 0.04 -15.05 24.93
CA LEU A 436 0.94 -15.67 25.90
C LEU A 436 2.34 -15.01 25.87
N GLY A 437 2.49 -13.86 25.22
CA GLY A 437 3.72 -13.11 25.10
C GLY A 437 4.83 -13.91 24.41
N LEU A 438 5.86 -14.31 25.16
CA LEU A 438 6.98 -15.08 24.60
C LEU A 438 6.55 -16.43 24.00
N PHE A 439 5.41 -16.98 24.38
CA PHE A 439 4.90 -18.27 23.90
C PHE A 439 3.93 -18.12 22.71
N GLY A 440 3.70 -16.88 22.22
CA GLY A 440 2.84 -16.64 21.08
C GLY A 440 1.39 -16.39 21.44
N ALA A 441 0.51 -16.55 20.46
CA ALA A 441 -0.90 -16.25 20.57
C ALA A 441 -1.73 -17.51 20.31
N PHE A 442 -2.81 -17.70 21.05
CA PHE A 442 -3.69 -18.86 20.94
C PHE A 442 -5.15 -18.40 20.99
N SER A 443 -6.01 -19.03 20.20
CA SER A 443 -7.45 -18.87 20.30
C SER A 443 -8.15 -20.24 20.26
N PHE A 444 -9.29 -20.31 20.91
CA PHE A 444 -10.13 -21.51 20.99
C PHE A 444 -11.59 -21.10 20.96
N ASP A 445 -12.38 -21.76 20.13
CA ASP A 445 -13.82 -21.53 20.10
C ASP A 445 -14.63 -22.81 19.82
N ILE A 446 -15.89 -22.72 20.16
CA ILE A 446 -16.89 -23.76 19.93
C ILE A 446 -18.09 -23.11 19.23
N THR A 447 -18.51 -23.71 18.13
CA THR A 447 -19.71 -23.34 17.38
C THR A 447 -20.72 -24.47 17.47
N GLN A 448 -21.92 -24.19 17.96
CA GLN A 448 -23.07 -25.07 17.89
C GLN A 448 -23.94 -24.66 16.70
N ALA A 449 -24.24 -25.59 15.79
CA ALA A 449 -25.09 -25.35 14.64
C ALA A 449 -26.28 -26.32 14.62
N ASN A 450 -27.44 -25.80 14.23
CA ASN A 450 -28.64 -26.56 13.94
C ASN A 450 -29.08 -26.23 12.52
N THR A 451 -29.31 -27.24 11.69
CA THR A 451 -29.64 -27.05 10.28
C THR A 451 -30.70 -28.05 9.82
N THR A 452 -31.52 -27.62 8.87
CA THR A 452 -32.40 -28.50 8.09
C THR A 452 -31.79 -28.60 6.69
N LEU A 453 -31.48 -29.81 6.21
CA LEU A 453 -30.89 -30.03 4.89
C LEU A 453 -31.95 -30.17 3.81
N ALA A 454 -31.53 -30.20 2.55
CA ALA A 454 -32.38 -30.28 1.37
C ALA A 454 -33.32 -31.49 1.34
N ASP A 455 -33.01 -32.55 2.05
CA ASP A 455 -33.88 -33.74 2.19
C ASP A 455 -34.88 -33.61 3.35
N GLY A 456 -34.94 -32.47 4.01
CA GLY A 456 -35.81 -32.21 5.16
C GLY A 456 -35.29 -32.77 6.48
N THR A 457 -34.14 -33.42 6.51
CA THR A 457 -33.53 -33.95 7.75
C THR A 457 -32.97 -32.84 8.61
N ARG A 458 -33.20 -32.94 9.92
CA ARG A 458 -32.67 -32.01 10.91
C ARG A 458 -31.38 -32.54 11.53
N HIS A 459 -30.37 -31.71 11.52
CA HIS A 459 -29.05 -32.02 12.07
C HIS A 459 -28.64 -31.00 13.12
N SER A 460 -27.96 -31.49 14.14
CA SER A 460 -27.39 -30.68 15.20
C SER A 460 -25.93 -31.12 15.42
N GLY A 461 -24.99 -30.19 15.38
CA GLY A 461 -23.59 -30.51 15.53
C GLY A 461 -22.77 -29.38 16.12
N GLN A 462 -21.58 -29.74 16.55
CA GLN A 462 -20.61 -28.83 17.13
C GLN A 462 -19.34 -28.81 16.29
N SER A 463 -18.74 -27.64 16.16
CA SER A 463 -17.40 -27.44 15.60
C SER A 463 -16.51 -26.80 16.64
N VAL A 464 -15.34 -27.40 16.85
CA VAL A 464 -14.30 -26.89 17.75
C VAL A 464 -13.15 -26.42 16.90
N LYS A 465 -12.71 -25.19 17.09
CA LYS A 465 -11.59 -24.59 16.37
C LYS A 465 -10.53 -24.10 17.35
N SER A 466 -9.27 -24.37 17.05
CA SER A 466 -8.14 -23.79 17.75
C SER A 466 -7.11 -23.26 16.78
N VAL A 467 -6.55 -22.09 17.08
CA VAL A 467 -5.53 -21.45 16.25
C VAL A 467 -4.38 -20.97 17.13
N TYR A 468 -3.16 -21.23 16.67
CA TYR A 468 -1.95 -20.80 17.34
C TYR A 468 -1.04 -20.08 16.33
N SER A 469 -0.40 -19.00 16.77
CA SER A 469 0.63 -18.32 15.98
C SER A 469 1.78 -17.83 16.86
N LYS A 470 2.99 -17.87 16.30
CA LYS A 470 4.20 -17.39 16.96
C LYS A 470 5.24 -16.92 15.97
N SER A 471 5.80 -15.75 16.23
CA SER A 471 6.97 -15.23 15.53
C SER A 471 8.18 -15.19 16.48
N PHE A 472 9.27 -15.82 16.09
CA PHE A 472 10.53 -15.88 16.83
C PHE A 472 11.55 -14.94 16.16
N TYR A 473 11.59 -13.69 16.58
CA TYR A 473 12.47 -12.68 15.99
C TYR A 473 13.96 -13.03 16.04
N GLN A 474 14.39 -13.70 17.12
CA GLN A 474 15.81 -14.05 17.31
C GLN A 474 16.31 -15.09 16.29
N THR A 475 15.45 -16.01 15.87
CA THR A 475 15.80 -17.07 14.93
C THR A 475 15.29 -16.78 13.51
N GLY A 476 14.46 -15.76 13.32
CA GLY A 476 13.79 -15.50 12.05
C GLY A 476 12.74 -16.56 11.68
N THR A 477 12.25 -17.33 12.68
CA THR A 477 11.19 -18.32 12.49
C THR A 477 9.84 -17.69 12.69
N ASN A 478 8.94 -17.91 11.75
CA ASN A 478 7.58 -17.44 11.83
C ASN A 478 6.63 -18.64 11.63
N ILE A 479 5.90 -18.97 12.69
CA ILE A 479 4.79 -19.92 12.64
C ILE A 479 3.54 -19.07 12.53
N GLN A 480 3.05 -18.88 11.30
CA GLN A 480 1.95 -17.96 11.05
C GLN A 480 0.59 -18.56 11.39
N VAL A 481 0.41 -19.86 11.13
CA VAL A 481 -0.86 -20.53 11.42
C VAL A 481 -0.58 -21.99 11.74
N ALA A 482 -1.02 -22.43 12.90
CA ALA A 482 -1.27 -23.82 13.19
C ALA A 482 -2.74 -23.90 13.62
N GLY A 483 -3.61 -24.34 12.70
CA GLY A 483 -5.06 -24.39 12.90
C GLY A 483 -5.56 -25.82 12.96
N TYR A 484 -6.44 -26.07 13.89
CA TYR A 484 -7.17 -27.32 14.00
C TYR A 484 -8.66 -27.02 14.12
N ARG A 485 -9.48 -27.66 13.29
CA ARG A 485 -10.91 -27.63 13.40
C ARG A 485 -11.45 -29.07 13.42
N TYR A 486 -12.25 -29.39 14.40
CA TYR A 486 -12.98 -30.65 14.45
C TYR A 486 -14.46 -30.37 14.48
N SER A 487 -15.22 -31.08 13.66
CA SER A 487 -16.68 -30.95 13.60
C SER A 487 -17.33 -32.32 13.79
N THR A 488 -18.39 -32.39 14.58
CA THR A 488 -19.21 -33.59 14.72
C THR A 488 -19.97 -33.91 13.44
N GLN A 489 -20.42 -35.13 13.25
CA GLN A 489 -21.07 -35.60 12.02
C GLN A 489 -22.31 -34.78 11.61
N GLY A 490 -23.02 -34.22 12.60
CA GLY A 490 -24.22 -33.40 12.35
C GLY A 490 -23.92 -31.91 12.16
N PHE A 491 -22.66 -31.48 12.11
CA PHE A 491 -22.31 -30.09 11.92
C PHE A 491 -22.28 -29.75 10.43
N TYR A 492 -23.05 -28.73 10.06
CA TYR A 492 -23.10 -28.12 8.73
C TYR A 492 -23.00 -26.59 8.89
N ASN A 493 -22.44 -25.89 7.92
CA ASN A 493 -22.41 -24.43 7.90
C ASN A 493 -23.60 -23.85 7.13
N LEU A 494 -23.78 -22.52 7.10
CA LEU A 494 -24.85 -21.86 6.37
C LEU A 494 -24.81 -22.15 4.86
N SER A 495 -23.64 -22.23 4.28
CA SER A 495 -23.48 -22.54 2.85
C SER A 495 -23.92 -23.99 2.53
N ASP A 496 -23.73 -24.94 3.46
CA ASP A 496 -24.23 -26.31 3.33
C ASP A 496 -25.75 -26.37 3.39
N SER A 497 -26.37 -25.61 4.29
CA SER A 497 -27.85 -25.55 4.41
C SER A 497 -28.54 -24.92 3.19
N ALA A 498 -27.78 -24.08 2.45
CA ALA A 498 -28.31 -23.42 1.25
C ALA A 498 -28.44 -24.35 0.03
N TYR A 499 -27.82 -25.53 0.02
CA TYR A 499 -27.96 -26.45 -1.11
C TYR A 499 -29.39 -26.98 -1.23
N SER A 500 -29.93 -26.96 -2.46
CA SER A 500 -31.27 -27.45 -2.80
C SER A 500 -31.33 -28.97 -3.00
N ARG A 501 -30.17 -29.66 -2.95
CA ARG A 501 -30.03 -31.10 -3.11
C ARG A 501 -28.92 -31.66 -2.23
N MET A 502 -28.97 -32.94 -1.86
CA MET A 502 -27.96 -33.58 -1.00
C MET A 502 -26.63 -33.81 -1.71
N SER A 503 -26.61 -33.93 -3.03
CA SER A 503 -25.41 -34.12 -3.83
C SER A 503 -25.50 -33.46 -5.19
N GLY A 504 -24.37 -33.02 -5.70
CA GLY A 504 -24.19 -32.64 -7.11
C GLY A 504 -24.31 -33.84 -8.04
N TYR A 505 -24.41 -33.55 -9.32
CA TYR A 505 -24.46 -34.60 -10.34
C TYR A 505 -23.32 -34.45 -11.32
N THR A 506 -22.79 -35.61 -11.77
CA THR A 506 -21.81 -35.67 -12.85
C THR A 506 -22.58 -35.76 -14.16
N VAL A 507 -22.35 -34.84 -15.09
CA VAL A 507 -22.81 -35.02 -16.47
C VAL A 507 -21.89 -36.03 -17.14
N LYS A 508 -22.41 -37.26 -17.42
CA LYS A 508 -21.74 -38.19 -18.32
C LYS A 508 -21.94 -37.67 -19.74
N PRO A 509 -20.91 -37.60 -20.57
CA PRO A 509 -21.10 -37.34 -22.00
C PRO A 509 -21.97 -38.40 -22.63
N PRO A 510 -22.77 -38.03 -23.65
CA PRO A 510 -23.82 -38.90 -24.19
C PRO A 510 -23.31 -40.04 -25.09
N THR A 511 -22.04 -40.25 -25.27
CA THR A 511 -21.50 -41.27 -26.18
C THR A 511 -20.35 -42.07 -25.58
N GLY A 512 -20.45 -43.38 -25.75
CA GLY A 512 -19.65 -44.43 -25.13
C GLY A 512 -18.14 -44.49 -25.48
N ASP A 513 -17.44 -43.42 -25.48
CA ASP A 513 -15.99 -43.40 -25.63
C ASP A 513 -15.34 -43.40 -24.25
N THR A 514 -14.62 -44.47 -23.95
CA THR A 514 -14.06 -44.79 -22.63
C THR A 514 -12.87 -43.91 -22.20
N ASN A 515 -12.52 -42.88 -22.99
CA ASN A 515 -11.40 -41.94 -22.76
C ASN A 515 -11.79 -40.48 -22.51
N GLU A 516 -13.07 -40.17 -22.44
CA GLU A 516 -13.50 -38.80 -22.14
C GLU A 516 -13.40 -38.52 -20.65
N GLN A 517 -12.57 -37.52 -20.30
CA GLN A 517 -12.51 -36.96 -18.96
C GLN A 517 -13.89 -36.44 -18.57
N THR A 518 -14.42 -36.97 -17.47
CA THR A 518 -15.67 -36.51 -16.86
C THR A 518 -15.54 -35.01 -16.53
N GLN A 519 -16.32 -34.16 -17.18
CA GLN A 519 -16.41 -32.74 -16.78
C GLN A 519 -17.09 -32.67 -15.41
N PHE A 520 -16.31 -32.32 -14.38
CA PHE A 520 -16.83 -32.02 -13.06
C PHE A 520 -17.48 -30.63 -13.09
N ILE A 521 -18.81 -30.58 -13.03
CA ILE A 521 -19.55 -29.37 -12.75
C ILE A 521 -19.93 -29.43 -11.26
N ASP A 522 -19.23 -28.64 -10.44
CA ASP A 522 -19.51 -28.44 -9.01
C ASP A 522 -20.00 -29.70 -8.27
N TYR A 523 -19.08 -30.68 -8.08
CA TYR A 523 -19.41 -31.87 -7.32
C TYR A 523 -19.37 -31.56 -5.83
N PHE A 524 -20.49 -31.67 -5.18
CA PHE A 524 -20.61 -31.66 -3.72
C PHE A 524 -21.41 -32.89 -3.26
N ASN A 525 -21.20 -33.32 -2.03
CA ASN A 525 -21.96 -34.38 -1.42
C ASN A 525 -22.08 -34.14 0.09
N LEU A 526 -23.24 -33.71 0.54
CA LEU A 526 -23.51 -33.40 1.94
C LEU A 526 -23.47 -34.62 2.86
N PHE A 527 -23.51 -35.86 2.33
CA PHE A 527 -23.26 -37.08 3.11
C PHE A 527 -21.79 -37.15 3.60
N TYR A 528 -20.87 -36.43 2.93
CA TYR A 528 -19.47 -36.33 3.34
C TYR A 528 -19.21 -34.98 4.01
N SER A 529 -19.84 -34.75 5.14
CA SER A 529 -19.63 -33.49 5.90
C SER A 529 -18.19 -33.39 6.40
N LYS A 530 -17.67 -32.19 6.51
CA LYS A 530 -16.31 -31.89 6.99
C LYS A 530 -16.15 -32.39 8.42
N ARG A 531 -15.12 -33.23 8.67
CA ARG A 531 -14.82 -33.81 9.99
C ARG A 531 -13.70 -33.05 10.69
N GLY A 532 -12.55 -32.92 10.05
CA GLY A 532 -11.39 -32.28 10.64
C GLY A 532 -10.55 -31.55 9.60
N GLN A 533 -10.07 -30.39 9.96
CA GLN A 533 -9.14 -29.61 9.17
C GLN A 533 -7.91 -29.33 10.03
N GLU A 534 -6.76 -29.73 9.53
CA GLU A 534 -5.46 -29.52 10.14
C GLU A 534 -4.62 -28.68 9.19
N GLN A 535 -4.02 -27.59 9.69
CA GLN A 535 -3.20 -26.70 8.90
C GLN A 535 -1.99 -26.24 9.68
N ILE A 536 -0.84 -26.23 9.04
CA ILE A 536 0.39 -25.65 9.56
C ILE A 536 1.10 -24.87 8.46
N SER A 537 1.60 -23.69 8.77
CA SER A 537 2.44 -22.89 7.89
C SER A 537 3.61 -22.32 8.69
N ILE A 538 4.82 -22.59 8.23
CA ILE A 538 6.06 -22.18 8.88
C ILE A 538 6.93 -21.52 7.83
N SER A 539 7.44 -20.33 8.12
CA SER A 539 8.50 -19.69 7.35
C SER A 539 9.71 -19.45 8.24
N GLN A 540 10.88 -19.65 7.68
CA GLN A 540 12.16 -19.52 8.37
C GLN A 540 13.13 -18.69 7.53
N GLN A 541 13.62 -17.59 8.13
CA GLN A 541 14.73 -16.85 7.56
C GLN A 541 16.04 -17.46 8.06
N LEU A 542 16.89 -17.89 7.14
CA LEU A 542 18.17 -18.55 7.43
C LEU A 542 19.33 -17.53 7.46
N GLY A 543 19.09 -16.32 7.92
CA GLY A 543 20.04 -15.22 7.87
C GLY A 543 20.44 -14.89 6.44
N ASN A 544 21.73 -14.84 6.15
CA ASN A 544 22.25 -14.58 4.80
C ASN A 544 22.18 -15.80 3.86
N TYR A 545 21.79 -16.97 4.38
CA TYR A 545 21.72 -18.22 3.60
C TYR A 545 20.40 -18.39 2.88
N GLY A 546 19.43 -17.48 3.09
CA GLY A 546 18.17 -17.49 2.37
C GLY A 546 16.92 -17.68 3.23
N THR A 547 15.88 -18.21 2.63
CA THR A 547 14.58 -18.43 3.27
C THR A 547 14.04 -19.82 2.93
N THR A 548 13.30 -20.40 3.87
CA THR A 548 12.55 -21.62 3.63
C THR A 548 11.12 -21.47 4.15
N PHE A 549 10.18 -22.11 3.48
CA PHE A 549 8.82 -22.24 3.97
C PHE A 549 8.33 -23.69 3.87
N PHE A 550 7.45 -24.02 4.76
CA PHE A 550 6.72 -25.28 4.78
C PHE A 550 5.26 -25.01 5.08
N SER A 551 4.35 -25.52 4.26
CA SER A 551 2.92 -25.51 4.55
C SER A 551 2.33 -26.88 4.33
N ALA A 552 1.43 -27.29 5.21
CA ALA A 552 0.67 -28.52 5.08
C ALA A 552 -0.77 -28.30 5.52
N SER A 553 -1.71 -28.83 4.77
CA SER A 553 -3.12 -28.86 5.14
C SER A 553 -3.71 -30.25 4.88
N ARG A 554 -4.66 -30.64 5.73
CA ARG A 554 -5.43 -31.87 5.59
C ARG A 554 -6.88 -31.60 5.96
N GLN A 555 -7.79 -31.95 5.07
CA GLN A 555 -9.24 -31.94 5.33
C GLN A 555 -9.77 -33.35 5.32
N SER A 556 -10.29 -33.83 6.41
CA SER A 556 -10.96 -35.14 6.53
C SER A 556 -12.48 -34.97 6.55
N TYR A 557 -13.17 -36.03 6.20
CA TYR A 557 -14.64 -36.02 6.06
C TYR A 557 -15.26 -37.20 6.81
N TRP A 558 -16.51 -37.06 7.21
CA TRP A 558 -17.31 -38.17 7.71
C TRP A 558 -17.71 -39.11 6.57
N ASN A 559 -18.02 -40.31 6.91
CA ASN A 559 -18.48 -41.38 5.99
C ASN A 559 -17.49 -41.75 4.87
N THR A 560 -16.25 -41.33 4.94
CA THR A 560 -15.17 -41.73 4.02
C THR A 560 -13.83 -41.76 4.74
N SER A 561 -12.94 -42.67 4.30
CA SER A 561 -11.55 -42.69 4.74
C SER A 561 -10.63 -41.77 3.91
N ARG A 562 -11.14 -41.19 2.84
CA ARG A 562 -10.38 -40.27 1.98
C ARG A 562 -10.25 -38.90 2.65
N SER A 563 -9.20 -38.18 2.33
CA SER A 563 -8.97 -36.82 2.79
C SER A 563 -8.29 -36.02 1.69
N ASP A 564 -8.61 -34.72 1.65
CA ASP A 564 -7.82 -33.77 0.87
C ASP A 564 -6.52 -33.48 1.63
N GLN A 565 -5.42 -33.45 0.90
CA GLN A 565 -4.09 -33.20 1.48
C GLN A 565 -3.32 -32.28 0.55
N GLN A 566 -2.66 -31.31 1.13
CA GLN A 566 -1.75 -30.43 0.44
C GLN A 566 -0.49 -30.25 1.27
N ILE A 567 0.67 -30.39 0.63
CA ILE A 567 1.95 -30.10 1.25
C ILE A 567 2.75 -29.24 0.26
N SER A 568 3.31 -28.15 0.74
CA SER A 568 4.20 -27.29 -0.03
C SER A 568 5.47 -27.03 0.78
N PHE A 569 6.60 -27.13 0.13
CA PHE A 569 7.91 -26.82 0.69
C PHE A 569 8.67 -25.96 -0.32
N GLY A 570 9.32 -24.91 0.16
CA GLY A 570 10.18 -24.07 -0.66
C GLY A 570 11.46 -23.69 0.08
N LEU A 571 12.56 -23.69 -0.65
CA LEU A 571 13.87 -23.27 -0.18
C LEU A 571 14.46 -22.30 -1.20
N ASN A 572 14.79 -21.08 -0.78
CA ASN A 572 15.45 -20.07 -1.60
C ASN A 572 16.81 -19.76 -0.99
N VAL A 573 17.87 -19.96 -1.76
CA VAL A 573 19.25 -19.79 -1.31
C VAL A 573 20.00 -18.85 -2.24
N PRO A 574 20.46 -17.69 -1.77
CA PRO A 574 21.39 -16.83 -2.49
C PRO A 574 22.84 -17.34 -2.32
N PHE A 575 23.58 -17.42 -3.41
CA PHE A 575 25.03 -17.62 -3.43
C PHE A 575 25.69 -16.38 -4.02
N GLY A 576 25.92 -15.36 -3.17
CA GLY A 576 26.33 -14.05 -3.64
C GLY A 576 25.17 -13.38 -4.42
N ASP A 577 25.39 -13.11 -5.70
CA ASP A 577 24.41 -12.55 -6.63
C ASP A 577 23.59 -13.61 -7.39
N ILE A 578 23.95 -14.89 -7.25
CA ILE A 578 23.23 -16.02 -7.84
C ILE A 578 22.10 -16.44 -6.92
N THR A 579 20.90 -16.61 -7.46
CA THR A 579 19.75 -17.09 -6.69
C THR A 579 19.31 -18.48 -7.14
N THR A 580 19.06 -19.36 -6.16
CA THR A 580 18.53 -20.70 -6.41
C THR A 580 17.26 -20.91 -5.63
N SER A 581 16.31 -21.65 -6.19
CA SER A 581 15.14 -22.11 -5.46
C SER A 581 14.83 -23.57 -5.73
N LEU A 582 14.38 -24.26 -4.70
CA LEU A 582 13.85 -25.61 -4.75
C LEU A 582 12.45 -25.60 -4.14
N ASN A 583 11.46 -26.03 -4.91
CA ASN A 583 10.07 -26.06 -4.48
C ASN A 583 9.52 -27.46 -4.71
N TYR A 584 8.76 -27.96 -3.73
CA TYR A 584 8.04 -29.22 -3.81
C TYR A 584 6.58 -28.99 -3.45
N SER A 585 5.66 -29.51 -4.23
CA SER A 585 4.24 -29.53 -3.90
C SER A 585 3.68 -30.94 -4.05
N TYR A 586 2.79 -31.27 -3.13
CA TYR A 586 1.98 -32.49 -3.16
C TYR A 586 0.53 -32.09 -2.96
N SER A 587 -0.37 -32.59 -3.79
CA SER A 587 -1.80 -32.46 -3.61
C SER A 587 -2.53 -33.78 -3.85
N ASN A 588 -3.53 -34.02 -3.02
CA ASN A 588 -4.44 -35.16 -3.14
C ASN A 588 -5.86 -34.69 -2.85
N ASN A 589 -6.80 -34.97 -3.72
CA ASN A 589 -8.19 -34.57 -3.58
C ASN A 589 -9.08 -35.82 -3.52
N ILE A 590 -10.09 -35.85 -2.65
CA ILE A 590 -10.98 -37.00 -2.48
C ILE A 590 -11.75 -37.36 -3.75
N TRP A 591 -11.94 -36.38 -4.63
CA TRP A 591 -12.72 -36.55 -5.87
C TRP A 591 -11.88 -36.92 -7.08
N GLN A 592 -10.59 -36.61 -7.04
CA GLN A 592 -9.60 -37.02 -8.05
C GLN A 592 -8.86 -38.24 -7.54
N ASN A 593 -8.84 -39.30 -8.31
CA ASN A 593 -8.17 -40.54 -7.91
C ASN A 593 -6.65 -40.45 -8.08
N ASP A 594 -6.14 -39.28 -8.42
CA ASP A 594 -4.74 -39.03 -8.77
C ASP A 594 -4.04 -38.14 -7.75
N ARG A 595 -2.87 -38.53 -7.31
CA ARG A 595 -1.99 -37.77 -6.41
C ARG A 595 -1.04 -36.98 -7.27
N ASP A 596 -1.02 -35.68 -7.11
CA ASP A 596 -0.10 -34.81 -7.82
C ASP A 596 1.13 -34.52 -6.97
N HIS A 597 2.28 -34.72 -7.57
CA HIS A 597 3.58 -34.33 -7.04
C HIS A 597 4.26 -33.41 -8.03
N LEU A 598 4.90 -32.40 -7.56
CA LEU A 598 5.67 -31.52 -8.43
C LEU A 598 6.92 -31.04 -7.69
N LEU A 599 8.07 -31.27 -8.30
CA LEU A 599 9.36 -30.75 -7.86
C LEU A 599 9.85 -29.73 -8.88
N ALA A 600 10.13 -28.51 -8.44
CA ALA A 600 10.67 -27.46 -9.28
C ALA A 600 11.99 -26.95 -8.71
N PHE A 601 12.98 -26.79 -9.58
CA PHE A 601 14.27 -26.20 -9.28
C PHE A 601 14.49 -25.03 -10.22
N THR A 602 14.95 -23.89 -9.70
CA THR A 602 15.35 -22.73 -10.51
C THR A 602 16.73 -22.22 -10.09
N LEU A 603 17.49 -21.76 -11.07
CA LEU A 603 18.79 -21.14 -10.92
C LEU A 603 18.81 -19.86 -11.75
N ASN A 604 19.13 -18.72 -11.14
CA ASN A 604 19.24 -17.44 -11.81
C ASN A 604 20.62 -16.84 -11.55
N VAL A 605 21.29 -16.44 -12.63
CA VAL A 605 22.63 -15.87 -12.60
C VAL A 605 22.60 -14.53 -13.30
N PRO A 606 22.86 -13.39 -12.60
CA PRO A 606 22.90 -12.08 -13.24
C PRO A 606 24.04 -12.01 -14.27
N PHE A 607 23.81 -11.28 -15.35
CA PHE A 607 24.85 -11.08 -16.36
C PHE A 607 26.06 -10.31 -15.82
N SER A 608 25.88 -9.50 -14.79
CA SER A 608 26.96 -8.82 -14.06
C SER A 608 27.99 -9.77 -13.46
N HIS A 609 27.61 -11.05 -13.25
CA HIS A 609 28.52 -12.08 -12.77
C HIS A 609 29.61 -12.46 -13.80
N TRP A 610 29.29 -12.38 -15.09
CA TRP A 610 30.21 -12.76 -16.17
C TRP A 610 30.74 -11.60 -16.97
N MET A 611 29.99 -10.49 -17.04
CA MET A 611 30.29 -9.34 -17.85
C MET A 611 30.26 -8.06 -17.03
N ARG A 612 31.24 -7.20 -17.22
CA ARG A 612 31.11 -5.81 -16.73
C ARG A 612 30.02 -5.14 -17.53
N THR A 613 28.88 -4.94 -16.89
CA THR A 613 27.77 -4.21 -17.50
C THR A 613 27.86 -2.76 -17.05
N ASP A 614 28.20 -1.88 -17.98
CA ASP A 614 28.19 -0.43 -17.76
C ASP A 614 26.78 0.05 -17.43
N SER A 615 26.69 1.19 -16.74
CA SER A 615 25.40 1.78 -16.34
C SER A 615 24.44 2.05 -17.51
N GLN A 616 24.95 2.09 -18.74
CA GLN A 616 24.16 2.30 -19.97
C GLN A 616 23.89 1.02 -20.77
N SER A 617 24.36 -0.14 -20.31
CA SER A 617 24.11 -1.38 -21.01
C SER A 617 22.63 -1.78 -20.92
N ALA A 618 22.00 -2.09 -22.06
CA ALA A 618 20.63 -2.60 -22.13
C ALA A 618 20.46 -3.94 -21.35
N PHE A 619 21.54 -4.70 -21.15
CA PHE A 619 21.54 -5.97 -20.44
C PHE A 619 21.95 -5.87 -18.97
N ARG A 620 22.07 -4.66 -18.41
CA ARG A 620 22.47 -4.46 -17.01
C ARG A 620 21.60 -5.23 -16.00
N ASN A 621 20.30 -5.26 -16.27
CA ASN A 621 19.31 -5.91 -15.42
C ASN A 621 18.85 -7.26 -16.00
N SER A 622 19.75 -7.98 -16.68
CA SER A 622 19.44 -9.26 -17.28
C SER A 622 20.06 -10.43 -16.51
N ASN A 623 19.39 -11.55 -16.54
CA ASN A 623 19.77 -12.76 -15.84
C ASN A 623 19.71 -13.95 -16.81
N ALA A 624 20.66 -14.85 -16.71
CA ALA A 624 20.52 -16.19 -17.25
C ALA A 624 19.70 -17.04 -16.27
N SER A 625 18.82 -17.85 -16.78
CA SER A 625 17.97 -18.72 -15.97
C SER A 625 18.03 -20.17 -16.43
N TYR A 626 17.95 -21.07 -15.49
CA TYR A 626 17.65 -22.48 -15.70
C TYR A 626 16.49 -22.87 -14.80
N SER A 627 15.49 -23.55 -15.34
CA SER A 627 14.37 -24.10 -14.57
C SER A 627 14.13 -25.56 -14.95
N MET A 628 13.85 -26.36 -13.94
CA MET A 628 13.46 -27.77 -14.06
C MET A 628 12.16 -27.98 -13.30
N SER A 629 11.19 -28.66 -13.90
CA SER A 629 10.01 -29.17 -13.22
C SER A 629 9.85 -30.66 -13.48
N ASN A 630 9.53 -31.45 -12.45
CA ASN A 630 9.37 -32.89 -12.51
C ASN A 630 8.10 -33.30 -11.73
N ASP A 631 7.20 -34.01 -12.37
CA ASP A 631 5.95 -34.51 -11.77
C ASP A 631 6.12 -35.79 -10.94
N LEU A 632 7.34 -36.27 -10.82
CA LEU A 632 7.69 -37.53 -10.14
C LEU A 632 6.91 -38.76 -10.64
N LYS A 633 6.21 -38.61 -11.77
CA LYS A 633 5.50 -39.71 -12.49
C LYS A 633 6.09 -39.98 -13.87
N GLY A 634 7.27 -39.43 -14.13
CA GLY A 634 8.01 -39.57 -15.36
C GLY A 634 7.98 -38.35 -16.28
N GLY A 635 7.20 -37.32 -15.95
CA GLY A 635 7.17 -36.05 -16.69
C GLY A 635 8.25 -35.08 -16.17
N MET A 636 9.11 -34.61 -17.07
CA MET A 636 10.16 -33.64 -16.72
C MET A 636 10.27 -32.55 -17.80
N THR A 637 10.30 -31.34 -17.39
CA THR A 637 10.54 -30.14 -18.25
C THR A 637 11.78 -29.43 -17.78
N ASN A 638 12.69 -29.14 -18.71
CA ASN A 638 13.90 -28.37 -18.49
C ASN A 638 13.90 -27.18 -19.43
N LEU A 639 14.09 -25.96 -18.90
CA LEU A 639 14.15 -24.73 -19.67
C LEU A 639 15.40 -23.95 -19.28
N SER A 640 16.09 -23.39 -20.24
CA SER A 640 17.21 -22.47 -20.05
C SER A 640 16.96 -21.22 -20.88
N GLY A 641 17.36 -20.07 -20.37
CA GLY A 641 17.12 -18.85 -21.09
C GLY A 641 17.62 -17.60 -20.42
N VAL A 642 17.06 -16.48 -20.83
CA VAL A 642 17.39 -15.17 -20.33
C VAL A 642 16.13 -14.38 -20.03
N TYR A 643 16.18 -13.58 -18.98
CA TYR A 643 15.13 -12.63 -18.65
C TYR A 643 15.74 -11.36 -18.05
N GLY A 644 14.99 -10.29 -18.08
CA GLY A 644 15.44 -9.03 -17.51
C GLY A 644 14.51 -7.87 -17.81
N THR A 645 15.00 -6.66 -17.55
CA THR A 645 14.28 -5.42 -17.80
C THR A 645 15.03 -4.57 -18.83
N LEU A 646 14.27 -3.92 -19.69
CA LEU A 646 14.74 -3.00 -20.71
C LEU A 646 14.10 -1.62 -20.50
N LEU A 647 14.55 -0.65 -21.26
CA LEU A 647 14.18 0.76 -21.24
C LEU A 647 14.70 1.51 -20.00
N PRO A 648 14.83 2.83 -20.07
CA PRO A 648 15.41 3.64 -18.98
C PRO A 648 14.68 3.51 -17.64
N ASP A 649 13.37 3.29 -17.67
CA ASP A 649 12.54 3.16 -16.48
C ASP A 649 12.40 1.71 -15.99
N ASN A 650 13.11 0.75 -16.62
CA ASN A 650 12.97 -0.68 -16.35
C ASN A 650 11.51 -1.19 -16.47
N ASN A 651 10.74 -0.57 -17.34
CA ASN A 651 9.30 -0.78 -17.47
C ASN A 651 8.92 -1.76 -18.60
N LEU A 652 9.90 -2.35 -19.28
CA LEU A 652 9.70 -3.45 -20.22
C LEU A 652 10.44 -4.69 -19.71
N ASN A 653 9.70 -5.66 -19.22
CA ASN A 653 10.22 -6.97 -18.83
C ASN A 653 10.19 -7.91 -20.02
N TYR A 654 11.25 -8.69 -20.20
CA TYR A 654 11.32 -9.73 -21.22
C TYR A 654 11.78 -11.06 -20.60
N SER A 655 11.32 -12.16 -21.18
CA SER A 655 11.82 -13.50 -20.87
C SER A 655 11.83 -14.36 -22.14
N VAL A 656 12.90 -15.09 -22.34
CA VAL A 656 13.04 -16.07 -23.44
C VAL A 656 13.69 -17.31 -22.87
N GLN A 657 13.00 -18.42 -22.91
CA GLN A 657 13.48 -19.71 -22.43
C GLN A 657 13.21 -20.79 -23.47
N VAL A 658 14.08 -21.73 -23.57
CA VAL A 658 13.98 -22.89 -24.47
C VAL A 658 14.53 -24.14 -23.77
N GLY A 659 13.96 -25.27 -24.10
CA GLY A 659 14.36 -26.53 -23.50
C GLY A 659 13.58 -27.72 -24.06
N ASN A 660 13.34 -28.69 -23.22
CA ASN A 660 12.63 -29.92 -23.61
C ASN A 660 11.74 -30.46 -22.51
N THR A 661 10.70 -31.14 -22.90
CA THR A 661 9.80 -31.88 -22.04
C THR A 661 9.92 -33.39 -22.40
N HIS A 662 10.02 -34.23 -21.37
CA HIS A 662 10.06 -35.67 -21.53
C HIS A 662 9.04 -36.37 -20.62
N GLY A 663 8.39 -37.39 -21.12
CA GLY A 663 7.53 -38.30 -20.34
C GLY A 663 6.26 -37.67 -19.81
N GLY A 664 5.56 -38.39 -18.92
CA GLY A 664 4.26 -38.00 -18.38
C GLY A 664 3.11 -38.12 -19.41
N ASN A 665 2.04 -37.34 -19.17
CA ASN A 665 0.89 -37.29 -20.09
C ASN A 665 1.13 -36.32 -21.28
N THR A 666 2.29 -35.65 -21.32
CA THR A 666 2.64 -34.74 -22.41
C THR A 666 3.50 -35.42 -23.45
N SER A 667 3.30 -35.12 -24.74
CA SER A 667 4.19 -35.58 -25.78
C SER A 667 5.60 -35.02 -25.55
N SER A 668 6.59 -35.92 -25.54
CA SER A 668 8.00 -35.53 -25.43
C SER A 668 8.38 -34.64 -26.61
N GLY A 669 9.03 -33.53 -26.35
CA GLY A 669 9.40 -32.57 -27.40
C GLY A 669 10.06 -31.32 -26.90
N THR A 670 10.31 -30.42 -27.85
CA THR A 670 10.88 -29.09 -27.55
C THR A 670 9.87 -28.25 -26.81
N SER A 671 10.29 -27.65 -25.72
CA SER A 671 9.55 -26.64 -24.95
C SER A 671 10.22 -25.28 -25.08
N GLY A 672 9.44 -24.24 -25.08
CA GLY A 672 9.96 -22.88 -25.12
C GLY A 672 8.90 -21.87 -24.67
N TYR A 673 9.38 -20.77 -24.16
CA TYR A 673 8.57 -19.68 -23.63
C TYR A 673 9.22 -18.35 -23.96
N SER A 674 8.44 -17.41 -24.45
CA SER A 674 8.87 -16.02 -24.61
C SER A 674 7.77 -15.06 -24.18
N SER A 675 8.13 -14.00 -23.49
CA SER A 675 7.19 -12.97 -23.06
C SER A 675 7.80 -11.59 -23.08
N LEU A 676 6.92 -10.62 -23.28
CA LEU A 676 7.17 -9.20 -23.12
C LEU A 676 6.05 -8.62 -22.26
N ASN A 677 6.43 -7.89 -21.21
CA ASN A 677 5.48 -7.20 -20.31
C ASN A 677 5.91 -5.73 -20.23
N TYR A 678 5.06 -4.85 -20.68
CA TYR A 678 5.30 -3.41 -20.65
C TYR A 678 4.40 -2.72 -19.64
N ARG A 679 4.99 -1.89 -18.77
CA ARG A 679 4.29 -1.00 -17.84
C ARG A 679 4.39 0.43 -18.32
N GLY A 680 3.29 0.95 -18.86
CA GLY A 680 3.20 2.31 -19.37
C GLY A 680 2.45 3.23 -18.44
N ALA A 681 2.52 4.54 -18.70
CA ALA A 681 1.76 5.53 -17.93
C ALA A 681 0.25 5.37 -18.06
N TYR A 682 -0.23 4.84 -19.20
CA TYR A 682 -1.64 4.71 -19.52
C TYR A 682 -2.20 3.29 -19.33
N GLY A 683 -1.39 2.35 -18.86
CA GLY A 683 -1.75 0.96 -18.65
C GLY A 683 -0.61 -0.01 -18.88
N ASN A 684 -0.88 -1.29 -18.63
CA ASN A 684 0.06 -2.39 -18.78
C ASN A 684 -0.36 -3.28 -19.94
N THR A 685 0.60 -3.82 -20.68
CA THR A 685 0.36 -4.78 -21.75
C THR A 685 1.33 -5.95 -21.62
N ASN A 686 0.86 -7.13 -21.94
CA ASN A 686 1.69 -8.32 -22.01
C ASN A 686 1.37 -9.15 -23.25
N VAL A 687 2.39 -9.75 -23.82
CA VAL A 687 2.27 -10.70 -24.93
C VAL A 687 3.32 -11.79 -24.74
N GLY A 688 2.96 -12.99 -25.09
CA GLY A 688 3.91 -14.08 -25.07
C GLY A 688 3.50 -15.27 -25.92
N TYR A 689 4.48 -16.11 -26.16
CA TYR A 689 4.34 -17.34 -26.92
C TYR A 689 4.96 -18.47 -26.10
N SER A 690 4.27 -19.58 -26.01
CA SER A 690 4.83 -20.81 -25.44
C SER A 690 4.58 -21.99 -26.37
N ARG A 691 5.50 -22.95 -26.31
CA ARG A 691 5.40 -24.24 -26.95
C ARG A 691 5.78 -25.32 -25.95
N ASN A 692 4.99 -26.39 -25.88
CA ASN A 692 5.28 -27.58 -25.11
C ASN A 692 4.92 -28.82 -25.92
N GLY A 693 5.94 -29.49 -26.46
CA GLY A 693 5.74 -30.59 -27.37
C GLY A 693 4.89 -30.20 -28.58
N ASP A 694 3.73 -30.84 -28.73
CA ASP A 694 2.78 -30.63 -29.83
C ASP A 694 1.82 -29.45 -29.59
N SER A 695 1.80 -28.90 -28.40
CA SER A 695 0.96 -27.76 -28.04
C SER A 695 1.71 -26.44 -28.17
N SER A 696 1.09 -25.42 -28.76
CA SER A 696 1.59 -24.06 -28.79
C SER A 696 0.51 -23.08 -28.39
N GLN A 697 0.88 -22.05 -27.67
CA GLN A 697 -0.02 -21.05 -27.13
C GLN A 697 0.53 -19.65 -27.38
N ILE A 698 -0.33 -18.75 -27.85
CA ILE A 698 -0.10 -17.31 -27.82
C ILE A 698 -1.02 -16.74 -26.75
N TYR A 699 -0.48 -15.95 -25.84
CA TYR A 699 -1.28 -15.22 -24.87
C TYR A 699 -0.97 -13.73 -24.94
N TYR A 700 -1.95 -12.94 -24.61
CA TYR A 700 -1.88 -11.49 -24.63
C TYR A 700 -2.82 -10.90 -23.58
N GLY A 701 -2.45 -9.77 -23.07
CA GLY A 701 -3.25 -9.08 -22.06
C GLY A 701 -3.04 -7.58 -22.06
N MET A 702 -4.03 -6.90 -21.54
CA MET A 702 -4.02 -5.47 -21.34
C MET A 702 -4.78 -5.13 -20.05
N SER A 703 -4.22 -4.27 -19.22
CA SER A 703 -4.87 -3.82 -18.00
C SER A 703 -4.57 -2.35 -17.74
N GLY A 704 -5.51 -1.66 -17.11
CA GLY A 704 -5.34 -0.25 -16.82
C GLY A 704 -6.53 0.33 -16.10
N GLY A 705 -6.39 1.60 -15.74
CA GLY A 705 -7.40 2.38 -15.05
C GLY A 705 -7.75 3.67 -15.77
N ILE A 706 -8.97 4.11 -15.60
CA ILE A 706 -9.50 5.35 -16.16
C ILE A 706 -10.19 6.10 -15.01
N ILE A 707 -9.85 7.37 -14.82
CA ILE A 707 -10.53 8.25 -13.87
C ILE A 707 -11.13 9.42 -14.65
N ALA A 708 -12.45 9.59 -14.55
CA ALA A 708 -13.18 10.75 -15.01
C ALA A 708 -13.39 11.72 -13.84
N HIS A 709 -12.93 12.94 -13.98
CA HIS A 709 -12.95 13.97 -12.95
C HIS A 709 -13.32 15.34 -13.55
N ALA A 710 -13.49 16.36 -12.73
CA ALA A 710 -13.94 17.68 -13.19
C ALA A 710 -13.08 18.31 -14.30
N ASP A 711 -11.78 17.99 -14.32
CA ASP A 711 -10.82 18.53 -15.31
C ASP A 711 -10.67 17.62 -16.54
N GLY A 712 -11.45 16.52 -16.68
CA GLY A 712 -11.43 15.60 -17.82
C GLY A 712 -11.23 14.13 -17.46
N ILE A 713 -10.59 13.38 -18.37
CA ILE A 713 -10.34 11.93 -18.21
C ILE A 713 -8.84 11.68 -18.17
N THR A 714 -8.39 10.92 -17.18
CA THR A 714 -6.98 10.51 -17.05
C THR A 714 -6.90 8.98 -17.09
N PHE A 715 -5.96 8.47 -17.88
CA PHE A 715 -5.64 7.05 -17.98
C PHE A 715 -4.46 6.71 -17.10
N GLY A 716 -4.40 5.48 -16.60
CA GLY A 716 -3.34 5.02 -15.72
C GLY A 716 -3.11 3.52 -15.74
N GLN A 717 -2.15 3.07 -14.97
CA GLN A 717 -1.96 1.66 -14.62
C GLN A 717 -3.19 1.12 -13.87
N PRO A 718 -3.34 -0.21 -13.69
CA PRO A 718 -4.45 -0.78 -12.92
C PRO A 718 -4.62 -0.09 -11.57
N LEU A 719 -5.85 0.28 -11.26
CA LEU A 719 -6.22 1.03 -10.05
C LEU A 719 -6.32 0.10 -8.85
N GLY A 720 -5.83 0.55 -7.70
CA GLY A 720 -6.17 -0.01 -6.39
C GLY A 720 -7.49 0.52 -5.85
N ASP A 721 -7.79 0.24 -4.59
CA ASP A 721 -9.02 0.72 -3.95
C ASP A 721 -8.94 2.22 -3.66
N THR A 722 -7.81 2.67 -3.12
CA THR A 722 -7.52 4.08 -2.78
C THR A 722 -6.35 4.58 -3.62
N MET A 723 -6.46 5.78 -4.20
CA MET A 723 -5.50 6.27 -5.16
C MET A 723 -5.34 7.79 -5.12
N VAL A 724 -4.34 8.32 -5.83
CA VAL A 724 -4.11 9.77 -5.94
C VAL A 724 -4.15 10.21 -7.40
N LEU A 725 -4.91 11.26 -7.67
CA LEU A 725 -4.84 12.01 -8.92
C LEU A 725 -3.83 13.14 -8.75
N VAL A 726 -2.72 13.05 -9.46
CA VAL A 726 -1.73 14.11 -9.56
C VAL A 726 -2.23 15.15 -10.54
N LYS A 727 -2.20 16.44 -10.14
CA LYS A 727 -2.56 17.58 -10.96
C LYS A 727 -1.41 18.58 -10.96
N ALA A 728 -0.70 18.69 -12.08
CA ALA A 728 0.42 19.60 -12.31
C ALA A 728 0.29 20.26 -13.71
N PRO A 729 -0.74 21.12 -13.94
CA PRO A 729 -1.00 21.69 -15.24
C PRO A 729 0.23 22.43 -15.79
N GLY A 730 0.68 22.05 -17.00
CA GLY A 730 1.86 22.61 -17.63
C GLY A 730 3.17 21.86 -17.36
N ALA A 731 3.16 20.87 -16.48
CA ALA A 731 4.26 19.95 -16.24
C ALA A 731 3.93 18.61 -16.92
N ASP A 732 4.08 18.54 -18.24
CA ASP A 732 3.87 17.36 -19.06
C ASP A 732 5.07 16.41 -19.02
N ASN A 733 4.81 15.10 -19.11
CA ASN A 733 5.81 14.03 -19.13
C ASN A 733 6.77 14.03 -17.93
N VAL A 734 6.33 14.58 -16.78
CA VAL A 734 7.11 14.59 -15.54
C VAL A 734 6.94 13.28 -14.80
N LYS A 735 8.05 12.64 -14.41
CA LYS A 735 8.05 11.36 -13.72
C LYS A 735 7.62 11.53 -12.26
N ILE A 736 6.85 10.56 -11.76
CA ILE A 736 6.55 10.44 -10.34
C ILE A 736 7.65 9.60 -9.68
N GLU A 737 8.20 10.10 -8.58
CA GLU A 737 9.26 9.40 -7.85
C GLU A 737 8.78 8.04 -7.33
N ASN A 738 9.69 7.07 -7.35
CA ASN A 738 9.45 5.70 -6.86
C ASN A 738 8.31 4.96 -7.58
N GLN A 739 7.92 5.41 -8.78
CA GLN A 739 6.88 4.77 -9.59
C GLN A 739 7.44 4.37 -10.95
N THR A 740 7.28 3.09 -11.30
CA THR A 740 7.79 2.58 -12.57
C THR A 740 6.83 2.92 -13.72
N GLY A 741 7.33 3.69 -14.69
CA GLY A 741 6.61 4.02 -15.92
C GLY A 741 5.45 5.00 -15.74
N ILE A 742 5.28 5.63 -14.56
CA ILE A 742 4.24 6.63 -14.32
C ILE A 742 4.81 8.02 -14.49
N HIS A 743 4.21 8.78 -15.38
CA HIS A 743 4.51 10.20 -15.63
C HIS A 743 3.23 10.95 -15.99
N THR A 744 3.25 12.26 -15.85
CA THR A 744 2.13 13.13 -16.18
C THR A 744 1.81 13.08 -17.68
N ASP A 745 0.53 13.16 -18.02
CA ASP A 745 0.05 13.26 -19.39
C ASP A 745 0.32 14.67 -19.97
N TRP A 746 -0.04 14.90 -21.23
CA TRP A 746 0.11 16.18 -21.93
C TRP A 746 -0.63 17.35 -21.29
N ARG A 747 -1.54 17.09 -20.33
CA ARG A 747 -2.26 18.09 -19.52
C ARG A 747 -1.65 18.29 -18.14
N GLY A 748 -0.63 17.51 -17.78
CA GLY A 748 -0.02 17.49 -16.47
C GLY A 748 -0.76 16.61 -15.45
N TYR A 749 -1.53 15.60 -15.87
CA TYR A 749 -2.22 14.69 -14.96
C TYR A 749 -1.60 13.29 -14.97
N ALA A 750 -1.60 12.66 -13.83
CA ALA A 750 -1.21 11.25 -13.68
C ALA A 750 -2.01 10.59 -12.56
N ILE A 751 -2.11 9.26 -12.61
CA ILE A 751 -2.73 8.46 -11.55
C ILE A 751 -1.64 7.71 -10.79
N LEU A 752 -1.59 7.91 -9.48
CA LEU A 752 -0.86 7.07 -8.55
C LEU A 752 -1.83 5.98 -8.08
N PRO A 753 -1.68 4.73 -8.56
CA PRO A 753 -2.74 3.73 -8.45
C PRO A 753 -2.98 3.19 -7.05
N PHE A 754 -2.01 3.36 -6.15
CA PHE A 754 -2.08 2.88 -4.77
C PHE A 754 -1.74 3.98 -3.78
N ALA A 755 -2.63 4.19 -2.83
CA ALA A 755 -2.41 5.04 -1.67
C ALA A 755 -2.87 4.30 -0.41
N THR A 756 -2.17 4.52 0.70
CA THR A 756 -2.54 3.93 1.98
C THR A 756 -3.64 4.77 2.61
N GLU A 757 -4.79 4.15 2.85
CA GLU A 757 -5.93 4.80 3.47
C GLU A 757 -5.62 5.25 4.91
N TYR A 758 -6.13 6.41 5.31
CA TYR A 758 -5.97 7.02 6.64
C TYR A 758 -4.51 7.26 7.06
N ARG A 759 -3.60 7.33 6.08
CA ARG A 759 -2.16 7.56 6.29
C ARG A 759 -1.68 8.70 5.41
N GLU A 760 -0.58 9.28 5.83
CA GLU A 760 0.14 10.26 5.00
C GLU A 760 0.78 9.55 3.80
N ASN A 761 0.41 10.00 2.61
CA ASN A 761 0.98 9.53 1.36
C ASN A 761 1.79 10.68 0.74
N ARG A 762 3.09 10.50 0.68
CA ARG A 762 4.00 11.42 0.02
C ARG A 762 3.93 11.21 -1.50
N VAL A 763 3.53 12.24 -2.22
CA VAL A 763 3.53 12.29 -3.68
C VAL A 763 4.61 13.26 -4.12
N ALA A 764 5.59 12.79 -4.89
CA ALA A 764 6.72 13.59 -5.31
C ALA A 764 6.92 13.52 -6.83
N LEU A 765 7.12 14.67 -7.44
CA LEU A 765 7.49 14.82 -8.83
C LEU A 765 9.01 14.94 -8.95
N ASN A 766 9.58 14.20 -9.91
CA ASN A 766 11.02 14.23 -10.16
C ASN A 766 11.41 15.52 -10.87
N ALA A 767 12.02 16.45 -10.14
CA ALA A 767 12.46 17.75 -10.66
C ALA A 767 13.40 17.64 -11.88
N ASN A 768 14.20 16.57 -11.97
CA ASN A 768 15.13 16.36 -13.09
C ASN A 768 14.40 15.97 -14.41
N SER A 769 13.12 15.64 -14.33
CA SER A 769 12.31 15.33 -15.53
C SER A 769 11.43 16.49 -15.98
N LEU A 770 11.49 17.64 -15.31
CA LEU A 770 10.81 18.85 -15.73
C LEU A 770 11.43 19.40 -17.03
N ALA A 771 10.60 19.98 -17.87
CA ALA A 771 11.09 20.74 -19.01
C ALA A 771 11.84 22.00 -18.55
N ASP A 772 12.81 22.48 -19.35
CA ASP A 772 13.67 23.60 -19.00
C ASP A 772 12.90 24.90 -18.66
N ASN A 773 11.70 25.07 -19.21
CA ASN A 773 10.83 26.22 -19.04
C ASN A 773 9.75 26.01 -17.97
N VAL A 774 9.81 24.92 -17.20
CA VAL A 774 8.84 24.63 -16.14
C VAL A 774 9.53 24.60 -14.80
N GLU A 775 8.92 25.22 -13.80
CA GLU A 775 9.33 25.18 -12.39
C GLU A 775 8.11 24.90 -11.53
N LEU A 776 8.29 24.11 -10.47
CA LEU A 776 7.25 23.79 -9.49
C LEU A 776 7.52 24.57 -8.22
N ASP A 777 6.47 25.18 -7.65
CA ASP A 777 6.56 25.83 -6.32
C ASP A 777 6.94 24.78 -5.26
N GLU A 778 6.37 23.59 -5.36
CA GLU A 778 6.65 22.44 -4.51
C GLU A 778 6.79 21.18 -5.37
N THR A 779 7.77 20.35 -5.06
CA THR A 779 7.97 19.04 -5.73
C THR A 779 7.35 17.89 -4.97
N VAL A 780 6.88 18.12 -3.74
CA VAL A 780 6.33 17.11 -2.83
C VAL A 780 5.04 17.62 -2.23
N VAL A 781 4.00 16.81 -2.31
CA VAL A 781 2.68 17.04 -1.68
C VAL A 781 2.29 15.82 -0.89
N THR A 782 1.77 16.01 0.33
CA THR A 782 1.23 14.93 1.17
C THR A 782 -0.28 14.93 1.12
N VAL A 783 -0.90 13.76 0.95
CA VAL A 783 -2.36 13.55 0.96
C VAL A 783 -2.73 12.41 1.91
N ILE A 784 -3.92 12.49 2.50
CA ILE A 784 -4.38 11.52 3.52
C ILE A 784 -5.79 11.03 3.13
N PRO A 785 -5.88 10.11 2.16
CA PRO A 785 -7.17 9.66 1.67
C PRO A 785 -7.90 8.76 2.65
N THR A 786 -9.23 8.85 2.69
CA THR A 786 -10.11 7.82 3.25
C THR A 786 -10.19 6.62 2.32
N HIS A 787 -10.78 5.51 2.78
CA HIS A 787 -10.98 4.32 1.97
C HIS A 787 -11.72 4.61 0.66
N GLY A 788 -11.20 4.06 -0.43
CA GLY A 788 -11.78 4.19 -1.76
C GLY A 788 -11.76 5.61 -2.32
N ALA A 789 -11.14 6.56 -1.64
CA ALA A 789 -11.02 7.94 -2.09
C ALA A 789 -10.04 8.07 -3.25
N ILE A 790 -10.28 9.08 -4.08
CA ILE A 790 -9.31 9.60 -5.05
C ILE A 790 -8.86 10.96 -4.51
N ALA A 791 -7.78 10.97 -3.74
CA ALA A 791 -7.18 12.22 -3.26
C ALA A 791 -6.53 12.98 -4.41
N ARG A 792 -6.43 14.30 -4.31
CA ARG A 792 -5.84 15.13 -5.35
C ARG A 792 -4.58 15.82 -4.86
N ALA A 793 -3.41 15.39 -5.35
CA ALA A 793 -2.15 16.08 -5.14
C ALA A 793 -1.99 17.16 -6.21
N THR A 794 -2.09 18.43 -5.81
CA THR A 794 -1.99 19.58 -6.72
C THR A 794 -0.62 20.21 -6.62
N PHE A 795 0.05 20.37 -7.75
CA PHE A 795 1.33 21.05 -7.90
C PHE A 795 1.15 22.29 -8.77
N ASN A 796 1.63 23.41 -8.29
CA ASN A 796 1.60 24.66 -9.05
C ASN A 796 2.85 24.73 -9.94
N ALA A 797 2.64 24.70 -11.24
CA ALA A 797 3.70 24.83 -12.22
C ALA A 797 3.75 26.26 -12.78
N GLN A 798 4.91 26.87 -12.72
CA GLN A 798 5.21 28.14 -13.37
C GLN A 798 5.85 27.86 -14.73
N ILE A 799 5.16 28.25 -15.79
CA ILE A 799 5.63 28.04 -17.17
C ILE A 799 6.18 29.33 -17.72
N GLY A 800 7.43 29.34 -18.13
CA GLY A 800 8.03 30.53 -18.75
C GLY A 800 9.56 30.49 -18.75
N GLY A 801 10.14 31.57 -19.19
CA GLY A 801 11.60 31.74 -19.24
C GLY A 801 12.21 31.86 -17.85
N LYS A 802 13.39 31.24 -17.66
CA LYS A 802 14.25 31.42 -16.48
C LYS A 802 15.33 32.44 -16.85
N VAL A 803 15.47 33.49 -16.03
CA VAL A 803 16.41 34.58 -16.31
C VAL A 803 17.10 35.06 -15.04
N LEU A 804 18.40 35.21 -15.12
CA LEU A 804 19.16 36.01 -14.16
C LEU A 804 19.25 37.41 -14.71
N MET A 805 18.42 38.33 -14.16
CA MET A 805 18.32 39.69 -14.65
C MET A 805 19.12 40.64 -13.75
N THR A 806 19.93 41.50 -14.38
CA THR A 806 20.61 42.58 -13.67
C THR A 806 19.81 43.88 -13.86
N LEU A 807 19.20 44.37 -12.79
CA LEU A 807 18.35 45.54 -12.79
C LEU A 807 19.14 46.80 -12.48
N LYS A 808 19.01 47.83 -13.35
CA LYS A 808 19.64 49.13 -13.17
C LYS A 808 18.58 50.24 -13.11
N TYR A 809 18.69 51.11 -12.11
CA TYR A 809 17.91 52.33 -11.99
C TYR A 809 18.81 53.53 -12.23
N GLY A 810 18.65 54.20 -13.39
CA GLY A 810 19.61 55.17 -13.85
C GLY A 810 20.99 54.57 -14.09
N ASN A 811 22.02 55.10 -13.46
CA ASN A 811 23.40 54.56 -13.54
C ASN A 811 23.79 53.63 -12.38
N LYS A 812 22.87 53.44 -11.42
CA LYS A 812 23.11 52.57 -10.24
C LYS A 812 22.35 51.25 -10.39
N SER A 813 22.80 50.22 -9.68
CA SER A 813 22.05 48.96 -9.52
C SER A 813 20.82 49.17 -8.64
N VAL A 814 19.76 48.47 -8.90
CA VAL A 814 18.59 48.43 -7.99
C VAL A 814 19.07 47.91 -6.64
N PRO A 815 18.60 48.52 -5.52
CA PRO A 815 19.05 48.16 -4.18
C PRO A 815 18.83 46.70 -3.84
N PHE A 816 19.75 46.17 -3.02
CA PHE A 816 19.60 44.86 -2.40
C PHE A 816 18.31 44.81 -1.56
N GLY A 817 17.62 43.67 -1.60
CA GLY A 817 16.37 43.52 -0.86
C GLY A 817 15.14 44.06 -1.55
N ALA A 818 15.28 44.71 -2.73
CA ALA A 818 14.13 45.15 -3.52
C ALA A 818 13.31 43.90 -3.97
N ILE A 819 12.01 44.05 -3.99
CA ILE A 819 11.06 42.99 -4.38
C ILE A 819 10.66 43.22 -5.85
N VAL A 820 10.78 42.19 -6.66
CA VAL A 820 10.40 42.17 -8.07
C VAL A 820 9.17 41.29 -8.26
N THR A 821 8.10 41.83 -8.76
CA THR A 821 6.85 41.12 -9.04
C THR A 821 6.50 41.19 -10.52
N HIS A 822 5.87 40.15 -11.07
CA HIS A 822 5.36 40.18 -12.43
C HIS A 822 3.89 39.73 -12.46
N GLY A 823 3.06 40.36 -13.28
CA GLY A 823 1.64 40.04 -13.42
C GLY A 823 0.85 40.18 -12.11
N GLU A 824 -0.10 39.27 -11.92
CA GLU A 824 -0.92 39.20 -10.70
C GLU A 824 -0.25 38.36 -9.57
N ASN A 825 0.93 37.81 -9.81
CA ASN A 825 1.65 37.04 -8.81
C ASN A 825 2.13 37.94 -7.67
N LYS A 826 1.62 37.67 -6.46
CA LYS A 826 2.02 38.35 -5.23
C LYS A 826 3.37 37.90 -4.68
N ASN A 827 3.88 36.77 -5.16
CA ASN A 827 5.20 36.27 -4.76
C ASN A 827 6.28 37.03 -5.51
N GLY A 828 7.04 37.83 -4.79
CA GLY A 828 8.12 38.63 -5.35
C GLY A 828 9.47 37.95 -5.21
N SER A 829 10.28 38.02 -6.25
CA SER A 829 11.70 37.66 -6.18
C SER A 829 12.51 38.81 -5.56
N ILE A 830 13.52 38.48 -4.76
CA ILE A 830 14.36 39.46 -4.07
C ILE A 830 15.58 39.77 -4.91
N VAL A 831 15.90 41.07 -5.06
CA VAL A 831 17.11 41.53 -5.71
C VAL A 831 18.33 41.28 -4.82
N ALA A 832 19.29 40.55 -5.33
CA ALA A 832 20.58 40.26 -4.70
C ALA A 832 21.58 41.42 -4.90
N GLU A 833 22.85 41.22 -4.50
CA GLU A 833 23.92 42.16 -4.71
C GLU A 833 24.09 42.54 -6.20
N ASN A 834 24.53 43.73 -6.45
CA ASN A 834 24.74 44.28 -7.83
C ASN A 834 23.47 44.38 -8.68
N GLY A 835 22.27 44.36 -8.04
CA GLY A 835 21.00 44.43 -8.74
C GLY A 835 20.59 43.17 -9.48
N GLN A 836 21.16 42.02 -9.12
CA GLN A 836 20.81 40.74 -9.71
C GLN A 836 19.54 40.16 -9.11
N VAL A 837 18.67 39.64 -9.94
CA VAL A 837 17.46 38.92 -9.50
C VAL A 837 17.26 37.70 -10.40
N TYR A 838 16.98 36.58 -9.77
CA TYR A 838 16.57 35.35 -10.47
C TYR A 838 15.06 35.35 -10.59
N LEU A 839 14.55 35.22 -11.81
CA LEU A 839 13.15 35.25 -12.14
C LEU A 839 12.80 34.01 -12.97
N THR A 840 11.66 33.39 -12.65
CA THR A 840 11.14 32.22 -13.32
C THR A 840 9.69 32.42 -13.77
N GLY A 841 9.22 31.61 -14.68
CA GLY A 841 7.84 31.71 -15.17
C GLY A 841 7.57 32.96 -16.00
N LEU A 842 8.60 33.61 -16.52
CA LEU A 842 8.43 34.83 -17.28
C LEU A 842 7.92 34.56 -18.69
N PRO A 843 6.84 35.24 -19.14
CA PRO A 843 6.48 35.26 -20.55
C PRO A 843 7.61 35.86 -21.42
N GLN A 844 7.58 35.62 -22.71
CA GLN A 844 8.65 36.06 -23.63
C GLN A 844 8.87 37.59 -23.65
N SER A 845 7.86 38.36 -23.30
CA SER A 845 7.97 39.81 -23.06
C SER A 845 6.93 40.23 -22.04
N GLY A 846 7.25 41.26 -21.25
CA GLY A 846 6.36 41.71 -20.19
C GLY A 846 6.90 42.91 -19.44
N LYS A 847 6.25 43.19 -18.29
CA LYS A 847 6.64 44.23 -17.37
C LYS A 847 6.83 43.64 -15.99
N LEU A 848 7.91 44.05 -15.30
CA LEU A 848 8.20 43.75 -13.91
C LEU A 848 7.98 45.01 -13.09
N GLN A 849 7.39 44.84 -11.94
CA GLN A 849 7.29 45.90 -10.93
C GLN A 849 8.35 45.66 -9.88
N VAL A 850 9.18 46.64 -9.63
CA VAL A 850 10.28 46.59 -8.66
C VAL A 850 10.02 47.60 -7.58
N SER A 851 10.07 47.16 -6.29
CA SER A 851 9.85 48.06 -5.17
C SER A 851 10.87 47.83 -4.06
N TRP A 852 11.43 48.90 -3.46
CA TRP A 852 12.41 48.86 -2.36
C TRP A 852 12.06 49.76 -1.19
N GLY A 853 10.81 50.26 -1.11
CA GLY A 853 10.35 51.08 -0.02
C GLY A 853 8.88 51.46 -0.17
N LYS A 854 8.35 52.22 0.81
CA LYS A 854 6.92 52.64 0.82
C LYS A 854 6.67 53.95 0.06
N ASP A 855 7.71 54.66 -0.34
CA ASP A 855 7.62 55.95 -1.00
C ASP A 855 7.38 55.81 -2.51
N LYS A 856 6.70 56.80 -3.11
CA LYS A 856 6.45 56.82 -4.55
C LYS A 856 7.71 56.76 -5.41
N ASN A 857 8.88 57.15 -4.87
CA ASN A 857 10.16 57.14 -5.54
C ASN A 857 10.94 55.83 -5.31
N SER A 858 10.40 54.92 -4.53
CA SER A 858 11.03 53.60 -4.20
C SER A 858 10.45 52.47 -5.02
N ASN A 859 9.90 52.78 -6.17
CA ASN A 859 9.41 51.76 -7.12
C ASN A 859 9.75 52.17 -8.56
N CYS A 860 9.84 51.17 -9.44
CA CYS A 860 10.05 51.39 -10.87
C CYS A 860 9.49 50.20 -11.69
N ILE A 861 9.37 50.40 -12.97
CA ILE A 861 8.89 49.38 -13.91
C ILE A 861 10.00 48.99 -14.88
N VAL A 862 10.18 47.71 -15.10
CA VAL A 862 11.09 47.15 -16.07
C VAL A 862 10.31 46.53 -17.23
N GLU A 863 10.54 47.02 -18.44
CA GLU A 863 10.06 46.33 -19.64
C GLU A 863 11.16 45.42 -20.14
N TYR A 864 10.81 44.14 -20.37
CA TYR A 864 11.78 43.12 -20.84
C TYR A 864 11.24 42.38 -22.04
N LYS A 865 12.18 41.85 -22.82
CA LYS A 865 11.94 40.89 -23.88
C LYS A 865 13.04 39.83 -23.77
N LEU A 866 12.66 38.59 -23.50
CA LEU A 866 13.62 37.47 -23.41
C LEU A 866 14.09 37.10 -24.83
N PRO A 867 15.36 36.75 -25.02
CA PRO A 867 15.85 36.19 -26.27
C PRO A 867 15.18 34.83 -26.52
N GLU A 868 15.06 34.45 -27.77
CA GLU A 868 14.66 33.08 -28.12
C GLU A 868 15.69 32.08 -27.57
N VAL A 869 15.18 31.10 -26.81
CA VAL A 869 16.00 30.13 -26.10
C VAL A 869 16.65 29.19 -27.15
N SER A 870 17.94 29.18 -27.24
CA SER A 870 18.66 28.15 -27.97
C SER A 870 18.61 26.84 -27.19
N PRO A 871 18.36 25.68 -27.80
CA PRO A 871 18.36 24.39 -27.13
C PRO A 871 19.68 24.19 -26.38
N GLY A 872 19.56 23.92 -25.03
CA GLY A 872 20.71 23.73 -24.15
C GLY A 872 21.15 24.94 -23.33
N THR A 873 20.48 26.09 -23.42
CA THR A 873 20.77 27.26 -22.58
C THR A 873 19.88 27.17 -21.32
N LEU A 874 20.43 26.69 -20.22
CA LEU A 874 19.71 26.50 -18.95
C LEU A 874 19.28 27.81 -18.27
N LEU A 875 19.97 28.94 -18.54
CA LEU A 875 19.72 30.21 -17.87
C LEU A 875 20.02 31.39 -18.81
N ASN A 876 19.03 32.21 -19.05
CA ASN A 876 19.22 33.47 -19.76
C ASN A 876 19.81 34.52 -18.81
N GLN A 877 20.78 35.29 -19.29
CA GLN A 877 21.30 36.46 -18.56
C GLN A 877 20.94 37.72 -19.32
N GLN A 878 20.32 38.68 -18.65
CA GLN A 878 19.92 39.95 -19.28
C GLN A 878 20.11 41.13 -18.33
N THR A 879 20.53 42.26 -18.86
CA THR A 879 20.51 43.53 -18.12
C THR A 879 19.33 44.34 -18.57
N ALA A 880 18.54 44.83 -17.62
CA ALA A 880 17.35 45.62 -17.88
C ALA A 880 17.35 46.94 -17.06
N ILE A 881 16.80 47.97 -17.67
CA ILE A 881 16.75 49.31 -17.05
C ILE A 881 15.36 49.55 -16.46
N CYS A 882 15.35 49.83 -15.17
CA CYS A 882 14.15 50.17 -14.41
C CYS A 882 13.83 51.69 -14.59
N ARG A 883 12.64 52.00 -14.99
CA ARG A 883 12.18 53.39 -15.28
C ARG A 883 10.96 53.75 -14.42
#